data_7d32f97bde056f96d22f2ec14163f966
#
_entry.id   7d32f97bde056f96d22f2ec14163f966
#
_cell.length_a   1.000
_cell.length_b   1.000
_cell.length_c   1.000
_cell.angle_alpha   90.00
_cell.angle_beta   90.00
_cell.angle_gamma   90.00
#
_symmetry.space_group_name_H-M   'P 1'
#
loop_
_entity.id
_entity.type
_entity.pdbx_description
1 polymer ?
#
loop_
_entity_poly.entity_id
_entity_poly.type
_entity_poly.pdbx_seq_one_letter_code
_entity_poly.pdbx_strand_id
1 'polypeptide(L)'
;MFKVIKWLVLLVVVLGLAVTALVYGVLSLSMPTLDGKGQSTAINKPVTISRDALGQAVIKAENRNSAAYGLGYAHGQDRFFQMDLLRRNAAGELSGLFGKAALGLDKKMRFHQLRKRSRAILNTLPESDKQLLNSYAQGVNEGLAQVGFASFEYLLTGGAQKTWQSEDSLLVIFSMYLDLQSATFERDEALMHIEQAYGQHMVAFLTQPSQYQAALDGSKLAPFTGTIPQLPEQAQHTVKNIQANQERGSNNWAVTGAHTQTGAAMLSDDMHLSMAVPVIWYRAQLNYTQNGEQAQVTGVSLPGAPAIVVGTNNKIAWGFTNGYIDTADWIALNDDSKTWQVNEPIALPNDEVENYPLTLSEYGPVKYINKQPYALSWAAHQLYAVNMDLLKLEQATSVDDALDVASDVGIPVQNLMVVDSQGSAAWQHIGAIPARKTPSELSVNANEYSPDWQQNEHQRPYVKNPQNGRLWTGNSRVVSATDNARFGNGGYALGARSSQIRDRLFEKQSFAESDFYALQLDNQARFLTPWHTLLLNQLKKDKAKNAQYISALENWQQCACASSVGYTLVKHYRSTLINTVFASMENKLNEQDATLRYVKRDLEPAIWQLIKDRPGSWVNPEYKNWDEQLLGAFSQTVTALGAEYGDNLQNWQWGKVNALNIEHPFAKQMPILAKLLNMPVAPAFGDSYMPAVQGKSFGASQRFIAQPGHLENAIMAVPGGQSGHPLSAFYRAGFSDYIEGKHTPLLPQTLIHQIVIEPAR
;
A
#
# COMPACT_ATOMS: atom_id res chain seq x y z
N MET A 1 25.74 -36.88 40.27
CA MET A 1 25.23 -36.50 38.92
C MET A 1 23.79 -35.99 38.99
N PHE A 2 22.79 -36.73 39.43
CA PHE A 2 21.38 -36.33 39.50
C PHE A 2 21.12 -35.03 40.30
N LYS A 3 21.76 -34.81 41.43
CA LYS A 3 21.61 -33.58 42.23
C LYS A 3 22.17 -32.35 41.49
N VAL A 4 23.29 -32.47 40.79
CA VAL A 4 23.93 -31.37 40.02
C VAL A 4 23.02 -30.98 38.85
N ILE A 5 22.44 -31.97 38.12
CA ILE A 5 21.50 -31.72 37.05
C ILE A 5 20.25 -30.99 37.55
N LYS A 6 19.67 -31.40 38.72
CA LYS A 6 18.55 -30.69 39.33
C LYS A 6 18.86 -29.23 39.66
N TRP A 7 20.05 -28.96 40.22
CA TRP A 7 20.44 -27.58 40.54
C TRP A 7 20.70 -26.73 39.25
N LEU A 8 21.29 -27.33 38.20
CA LEU A 8 21.41 -26.67 36.90
C LEU A 8 20.08 -26.34 36.24
N VAL A 9 19.14 -27.28 36.26
CA VAL A 9 17.76 -27.05 35.76
C VAL A 9 17.08 -25.95 36.55
N LEU A 10 17.17 -26.00 37.91
CA LEU A 10 16.60 -24.97 38.78
C LEU A 10 17.22 -23.59 38.48
N LEU A 11 18.53 -23.51 38.32
CA LEU A 11 19.24 -22.26 37.95
C LEU A 11 18.77 -21.71 36.62
N VAL A 12 18.61 -22.54 35.59
CA VAL A 12 18.10 -22.14 34.28
C VAL A 12 16.67 -21.63 34.39
N VAL A 13 15.81 -22.28 35.17
CA VAL A 13 14.43 -21.83 35.40
C VAL A 13 14.40 -20.50 36.14
N VAL A 14 15.19 -20.34 37.21
CA VAL A 14 15.28 -19.07 37.95
C VAL A 14 15.81 -17.93 37.10
N LEU A 15 16.85 -18.18 36.32
CA LEU A 15 17.37 -17.21 35.35
C LEU A 15 16.32 -16.85 34.30
N GLY A 16 15.60 -17.82 33.76
CA GLY A 16 14.51 -17.59 32.80
C GLY A 16 13.39 -16.73 33.41
N LEU A 17 12.99 -17.00 34.62
CA LEU A 17 11.98 -16.19 35.34
C LEU A 17 12.49 -14.77 35.63
N ALA A 18 13.74 -14.62 36.02
CA ALA A 18 14.37 -13.30 36.27
C ALA A 18 14.42 -12.46 35.00
N VAL A 19 14.84 -13.06 33.86
CA VAL A 19 14.85 -12.38 32.55
C VAL A 19 13.43 -12.00 32.12
N THR A 20 12.46 -12.88 32.30
CA THR A 20 11.05 -12.60 31.97
C THR A 20 10.50 -11.45 32.82
N ALA A 21 10.78 -11.45 34.13
CA ALA A 21 10.36 -10.38 35.03
C ALA A 21 11.04 -9.04 34.67
N LEU A 22 12.30 -9.07 34.28
CA LEU A 22 13.04 -7.88 33.84
C LEU A 22 12.43 -7.31 32.54
N VAL A 23 12.23 -8.16 31.53
CA VAL A 23 11.61 -7.76 30.27
C VAL A 23 10.21 -7.17 30.49
N TYR A 24 9.38 -7.85 31.29
CA TYR A 24 8.04 -7.35 31.63
C TYR A 24 8.12 -6.01 32.37
N GLY A 25 9.01 -5.86 33.34
CA GLY A 25 9.22 -4.62 34.08
C GLY A 25 9.63 -3.47 33.19
N VAL A 26 10.63 -3.68 32.31
CA VAL A 26 11.09 -2.67 31.36
C VAL A 26 9.98 -2.27 30.37
N LEU A 27 9.24 -3.24 29.81
CA LEU A 27 8.09 -2.95 28.94
C LEU A 27 7.00 -2.17 29.70
N SER A 28 6.71 -2.52 30.94
CA SER A 28 5.67 -1.83 31.74
C SER A 28 5.97 -0.35 31.99
N LEU A 29 7.25 0.05 31.99
CA LEU A 29 7.64 1.45 32.17
C LEU A 29 7.26 2.34 30.97
N SER A 30 7.11 1.77 29.78
CA SER A 30 6.71 2.50 28.57
C SER A 30 5.22 2.34 28.20
N MET A 31 4.39 1.83 29.12
CA MET A 31 2.94 1.77 28.92
C MET A 31 2.32 3.17 29.02
N PRO A 32 1.47 3.58 28.05
CA PRO A 32 0.76 4.84 28.13
C PRO A 32 -0.30 4.82 29.25
N THR A 33 -0.46 5.94 29.95
CA THR A 33 -1.57 6.16 30.87
C THR A 33 -2.79 6.60 30.06
N LEU A 34 -3.89 5.84 30.15
CA LEU A 34 -5.09 6.07 29.36
C LEU A 34 -6.20 6.79 30.12
N ASP A 35 -6.05 6.92 31.45
CA ASP A 35 -7.03 7.52 32.35
C ASP A 35 -6.41 8.65 33.17
N GLY A 36 -7.23 9.64 33.54
CA GLY A 36 -6.81 10.72 34.44
C GLY A 36 -6.83 12.12 33.83
N LYS A 37 -5.95 12.98 34.32
CA LYS A 37 -5.83 14.37 33.90
C LYS A 37 -4.40 14.74 33.57
N GLY A 38 -4.22 15.57 32.52
CA GLY A 38 -2.97 16.22 32.15
C GLY A 38 -3.15 17.73 32.09
N GLN A 39 -2.06 18.45 31.89
CA GLN A 39 -2.06 19.90 31.65
C GLN A 39 -1.18 20.22 30.45
N SER A 40 -1.58 21.22 29.65
CA SER A 40 -0.83 21.69 28.50
C SER A 40 -0.96 23.20 28.31
N THR A 41 0.12 23.84 27.92
CA THR A 41 0.14 25.25 27.48
C THR A 41 -0.25 25.39 25.99
N ALA A 42 -0.37 24.30 25.27
CA ALA A 42 -0.68 24.27 23.83
C ALA A 42 -2.16 24.44 23.50
N ILE A 43 -3.04 24.37 24.49
CA ILE A 43 -4.49 24.43 24.34
C ILE A 43 -5.12 25.50 25.24
N ASN A 44 -6.22 26.09 24.77
CA ASN A 44 -6.93 27.13 25.53
C ASN A 44 -8.17 26.60 26.27
N LYS A 45 -8.70 25.45 25.88
CA LYS A 45 -9.81 24.73 26.51
C LYS A 45 -9.49 23.24 26.61
N PRO A 46 -10.15 22.50 27.53
CA PRO A 46 -9.89 21.09 27.72
C PRO A 46 -10.04 20.27 26.44
N VAL A 47 -9.12 19.33 26.24
CA VAL A 47 -9.20 18.29 25.20
C VAL A 47 -9.40 16.96 25.90
N THR A 48 -10.44 16.23 25.53
CA THR A 48 -10.75 14.90 26.06
C THR A 48 -10.41 13.84 25.03
N ILE A 49 -9.66 12.83 25.45
CA ILE A 49 -9.30 11.65 24.63
C ILE A 49 -9.88 10.44 25.35
N SER A 50 -10.92 9.84 24.77
CA SER A 50 -11.53 8.62 25.30
C SER A 50 -11.21 7.43 24.37
N ARG A 51 -11.33 6.21 24.88
CA ARG A 51 -11.12 4.98 24.10
C ARG A 51 -12.23 3.97 24.38
N ASP A 52 -12.68 3.29 23.33
CA ASP A 52 -13.60 2.16 23.45
C ASP A 52 -12.87 0.83 23.70
N ALA A 53 -13.61 -0.27 23.72
CA ALA A 53 -13.08 -1.61 23.98
C ALA A 53 -12.09 -2.12 22.90
N LEU A 54 -12.09 -1.52 21.69
CA LEU A 54 -11.11 -1.78 20.63
C LEU A 54 -9.94 -0.77 20.65
N GLY A 55 -9.96 0.18 21.59
CA GLY A 55 -8.98 1.25 21.69
C GLY A 55 -9.17 2.39 20.68
N GLN A 56 -10.30 2.43 19.96
CA GLN A 56 -10.59 3.54 19.04
C GLN A 56 -10.63 4.86 19.81
N ALA A 57 -9.83 5.83 19.36
CA ALA A 57 -9.73 7.13 20.01
C ALA A 57 -10.93 8.02 19.65
N VAL A 58 -11.60 8.55 20.68
CA VAL A 58 -12.67 9.57 20.55
C VAL A 58 -12.15 10.87 21.16
N ILE A 59 -11.89 11.84 20.29
CA ILE A 59 -11.31 13.13 20.67
C ILE A 59 -12.43 14.17 20.67
N LYS A 60 -12.58 14.89 21.81
CA LYS A 60 -13.49 16.03 21.96
C LYS A 60 -12.68 17.27 22.24
N ALA A 61 -12.84 18.29 21.41
CA ALA A 61 -12.07 19.53 21.46
C ALA A 61 -12.92 20.75 21.08
N GLU A 62 -12.43 21.95 21.40
CA GLU A 62 -13.12 23.19 21.08
C GLU A 62 -13.17 23.47 19.57
N ASN A 63 -12.06 23.24 18.88
CA ASN A 63 -11.86 23.55 17.47
C ASN A 63 -10.97 22.51 16.78
N ARG A 64 -10.79 22.66 15.46
CA ARG A 64 -10.03 21.69 14.66
C ARG A 64 -8.54 21.61 15.04
N ASN A 65 -7.91 22.72 15.44
CA ASN A 65 -6.52 22.73 15.90
C ASN A 65 -6.36 21.95 17.21
N SER A 66 -7.27 22.18 18.15
CA SER A 66 -7.30 21.42 19.42
C SER A 66 -7.62 19.93 19.20
N ALA A 67 -8.43 19.60 18.19
CA ALA A 67 -8.65 18.21 17.78
C ALA A 67 -7.41 17.58 17.15
N ALA A 68 -6.63 18.36 16.37
CA ALA A 68 -5.33 17.92 15.85
C ALA A 68 -4.33 17.66 16.98
N TYR A 69 -4.28 18.51 17.99
CA TYR A 69 -3.49 18.29 19.21
C TYR A 69 -3.90 16.96 19.88
N GLY A 70 -5.20 16.72 20.11
CA GLY A 70 -5.69 15.50 20.73
C GLY A 70 -5.35 14.22 19.93
N LEU A 71 -5.46 14.29 18.59
CA LEU A 71 -5.06 13.20 17.71
C LEU A 71 -3.54 12.94 17.77
N GLY A 72 -2.75 14.03 17.74
CA GLY A 72 -1.30 13.97 17.90
C GLY A 72 -0.89 13.33 19.22
N TYR A 73 -1.55 13.72 20.32
CA TYR A 73 -1.33 13.14 21.64
C TYR A 73 -1.57 11.63 21.67
N ALA A 74 -2.70 11.18 21.11
CA ALA A 74 -3.01 9.76 21.00
C ALA A 74 -2.00 8.99 20.13
N HIS A 75 -1.60 9.56 19.00
CA HIS A 75 -0.57 8.99 18.13
C HIS A 75 0.80 8.92 18.83
N GLY A 76 1.19 9.97 19.55
CA GLY A 76 2.45 10.01 20.31
C GLY A 76 2.51 8.94 21.39
N GLN A 77 1.39 8.70 22.10
CA GLN A 77 1.30 7.63 23.09
C GLN A 77 1.39 6.22 22.48
N ASP A 78 0.67 5.98 21.38
CA ASP A 78 0.43 4.62 20.88
C ASP A 78 1.39 4.19 19.77
N ARG A 79 1.95 5.13 18.97
CA ARG A 79 2.53 4.83 17.66
C ARG A 79 3.85 5.55 17.36
N PHE A 80 4.47 6.22 18.32
CA PHE A 80 5.59 7.13 18.05
C PHE A 80 6.74 6.46 17.28
N PHE A 81 7.13 5.24 17.63
CA PHE A 81 8.21 4.55 16.92
C PHE A 81 7.85 4.30 15.44
N GLN A 82 6.63 3.87 15.14
CA GLN A 82 6.14 3.71 13.76
C GLN A 82 6.22 5.03 12.99
N MET A 83 5.76 6.14 13.60
CA MET A 83 5.82 7.48 13.00
C MET A 83 7.26 7.91 12.73
N ASP A 84 8.16 7.66 13.67
CA ASP A 84 9.59 7.97 13.54
C ASP A 84 10.27 7.17 12.42
N LEU A 85 9.90 5.90 12.24
CA LEU A 85 10.35 5.10 11.11
C LEU A 85 9.88 5.68 9.76
N LEU A 86 8.61 6.07 9.65
CA LEU A 86 8.04 6.63 8.42
C LEU A 86 8.75 7.94 8.02
N ARG A 87 8.89 8.90 8.95
CA ARG A 87 9.59 10.16 8.65
C ARG A 87 11.07 9.96 8.32
N ARG A 88 11.76 9.05 9.05
CA ARG A 88 13.19 8.75 8.80
C ARG A 88 13.39 8.03 7.48
N ASN A 89 12.51 7.11 7.13
CA ASN A 89 12.55 6.44 5.83
C ASN A 89 12.43 7.46 4.70
N ALA A 90 11.40 8.31 4.72
CA ALA A 90 11.21 9.34 3.70
C ALA A 90 12.38 10.33 3.63
N ALA A 91 12.96 10.69 4.78
CA ALA A 91 14.07 11.63 4.85
C ALA A 91 15.45 11.01 4.54
N GLY A 92 15.58 9.67 4.44
CA GLY A 92 16.87 8.99 4.34
C GLY A 92 17.69 9.17 5.62
N GLU A 93 17.10 8.87 6.79
CA GLU A 93 17.68 9.09 8.13
C GLU A 93 17.61 7.83 9.01
N LEU A 94 17.34 6.65 8.43
CA LEU A 94 17.26 5.38 9.15
C LEU A 94 18.63 4.94 9.69
N SER A 95 19.72 5.33 9.03
CA SER A 95 21.08 5.02 9.48
C SER A 95 21.39 5.57 10.86
N GLY A 96 20.74 6.64 11.28
CA GLY A 96 20.84 7.17 12.65
C GLY A 96 20.30 6.23 13.74
N LEU A 97 19.44 5.23 13.38
CA LEU A 97 18.95 4.19 14.26
C LEU A 97 19.64 2.84 14.03
N PHE A 98 19.88 2.49 12.75
CA PHE A 98 20.30 1.13 12.36
C PHE A 98 21.75 1.06 11.86
N GLY A 99 22.48 2.18 11.93
CA GLY A 99 23.86 2.25 11.49
C GLY A 99 24.02 1.98 9.99
N LYS A 100 25.21 1.46 9.62
CA LYS A 100 25.59 1.20 8.22
C LYS A 100 24.67 0.22 7.48
N ALA A 101 23.89 -0.60 8.19
CA ALA A 101 22.94 -1.52 7.58
C ALA A 101 21.83 -0.82 6.80
N ALA A 102 21.44 0.40 7.21
CA ALA A 102 20.41 1.20 6.52
C ALA A 102 21.00 2.19 5.49
N LEU A 103 22.33 2.31 5.39
CA LEU A 103 22.96 3.36 4.58
C LEU A 103 22.60 3.30 3.09
N GLY A 104 22.52 2.10 2.52
CA GLY A 104 22.11 1.93 1.12
C GLY A 104 20.68 2.42 0.85
N LEU A 105 19.78 2.17 1.80
CA LEU A 105 18.40 2.67 1.71
C LEU A 105 18.36 4.19 1.88
N ASP A 106 19.09 4.73 2.85
CA ASP A 106 19.14 6.18 3.06
C ASP A 106 19.71 6.92 1.83
N LYS A 107 20.78 6.42 1.19
CA LYS A 107 21.30 6.99 -0.07
C LYS A 107 20.21 7.01 -1.17
N LYS A 108 19.43 5.92 -1.30
CA LYS A 108 18.29 5.86 -2.25
C LYS A 108 17.25 6.92 -1.93
N MET A 109 16.91 7.15 -0.65
CA MET A 109 15.92 8.15 -0.26
C MET A 109 16.46 9.59 -0.36
N ARG A 110 17.74 9.81 -0.02
CA ARG A 110 18.40 11.11 -0.17
C ARG A 110 18.42 11.61 -1.62
N PHE A 111 18.41 10.71 -2.58
CA PHE A 111 18.24 11.05 -4.00
C PHE A 111 17.04 12.00 -4.23
N HIS A 112 15.94 11.80 -3.51
CA HIS A 112 14.72 12.59 -3.63
C HIS A 112 14.73 13.88 -2.81
N GLN A 113 15.64 14.07 -1.85
CA GLN A 113 15.75 15.25 -0.97
C GLN A 113 14.43 15.62 -0.25
N LEU A 114 13.62 14.65 0.18
CA LEU A 114 12.26 14.91 0.68
C LEU A 114 12.22 15.76 1.95
N ARG A 115 13.20 15.67 2.86
CA ARG A 115 13.29 16.58 4.03
C ARG A 115 13.42 18.04 3.61
N LYS A 116 14.27 18.33 2.63
CA LYS A 116 14.44 19.69 2.10
C LYS A 116 13.17 20.19 1.44
N ARG A 117 12.50 19.32 0.66
CA ARG A 117 11.22 19.63 0.01
C ARG A 117 10.09 19.85 1.02
N SER A 118 10.00 19.03 2.07
CA SER A 118 9.03 19.22 3.16
C SER A 118 9.15 20.60 3.81
N ARG A 119 10.38 21.04 4.08
CA ARG A 119 10.63 22.39 4.62
C ARG A 119 10.25 23.50 3.65
N ALA A 120 10.57 23.32 2.36
CA ALA A 120 10.18 24.28 1.33
C ALA A 120 8.65 24.39 1.22
N ILE A 121 7.94 23.28 1.19
CA ILE A 121 6.48 23.24 1.16
C ILE A 121 5.89 23.87 2.44
N LEU A 122 6.37 23.49 3.63
CA LEU A 122 5.89 24.05 4.89
C LEU A 122 5.96 25.60 4.90
N ASN A 123 7.03 26.18 4.31
CA ASN A 123 7.16 27.62 4.22
C ASN A 123 6.11 28.28 3.31
N THR A 124 5.58 27.55 2.32
CA THR A 124 4.55 28.08 1.39
C THR A 124 3.12 27.84 1.85
N LEU A 125 2.90 26.94 2.83
CA LEU A 125 1.55 26.66 3.34
C LEU A 125 0.90 27.91 3.96
N PRO A 126 -0.44 28.02 3.92
CA PRO A 126 -1.20 29.01 4.66
C PRO A 126 -0.89 28.96 6.17
N GLU A 127 -1.02 30.09 6.85
CA GLU A 127 -0.74 30.19 8.28
C GLU A 127 -1.66 29.29 9.12
N SER A 128 -2.92 29.11 8.70
CA SER A 128 -3.87 28.18 9.31
C SER A 128 -3.35 26.73 9.32
N ASP A 129 -2.75 26.30 8.22
CA ASP A 129 -2.23 24.94 8.07
C ASP A 129 -0.97 24.74 8.90
N LYS A 130 -0.09 25.75 8.94
CA LYS A 130 1.08 25.74 9.84
C LYS A 130 0.68 25.63 11.30
N GLN A 131 -0.35 26.38 11.73
CA GLN A 131 -0.89 26.31 13.09
C GLN A 131 -1.48 24.94 13.41
N LEU A 132 -2.21 24.35 12.48
CA LEU A 132 -2.76 23.00 12.64
C LEU A 132 -1.65 21.95 12.78
N LEU A 133 -0.63 21.99 11.90
CA LEU A 133 0.53 21.11 11.96
C LEU A 133 1.33 21.29 13.25
N ASN A 134 1.48 22.52 13.71
CA ASN A 134 2.14 22.82 14.99
C ASN A 134 1.35 22.28 16.19
N SER A 135 0.02 22.47 16.21
CA SER A 135 -0.85 21.91 17.27
C SER A 135 -0.77 20.39 17.32
N TYR A 136 -0.76 19.72 16.14
CA TYR A 136 -0.56 18.28 16.07
C TYR A 136 0.81 17.86 16.60
N ALA A 137 1.89 18.55 16.20
CA ALA A 137 3.25 18.25 16.66
C ALA A 137 3.40 18.41 18.17
N GLN A 138 2.80 19.46 18.75
CA GLN A 138 2.76 19.66 20.21
C GLN A 138 2.04 18.50 20.90
N GLY A 139 0.88 18.07 20.39
CA GLY A 139 0.17 16.91 20.88
C GLY A 139 1.02 15.63 20.84
N VAL A 140 1.69 15.35 19.71
CA VAL A 140 2.59 14.20 19.57
C VAL A 140 3.68 14.21 20.65
N ASN A 141 4.35 15.36 20.84
CA ASN A 141 5.45 15.47 21.78
C ASN A 141 4.98 15.34 23.25
N GLU A 142 3.84 15.89 23.59
CA GLU A 142 3.27 15.77 24.94
C GLU A 142 2.74 14.35 25.20
N GLY A 143 2.10 13.71 24.21
CA GLY A 143 1.68 12.31 24.29
C GLY A 143 2.87 11.37 24.47
N LEU A 144 3.97 11.61 23.76
CA LEU A 144 5.22 10.88 23.92
C LEU A 144 5.84 11.13 25.31
N ALA A 145 5.89 12.38 25.76
CA ALA A 145 6.45 12.74 27.07
C ALA A 145 5.67 12.11 28.22
N GLN A 146 4.34 11.96 28.06
CA GLN A 146 3.48 11.33 29.06
C GLN A 146 3.80 9.85 29.28
N VAL A 147 4.32 9.15 28.27
CA VAL A 147 4.78 7.76 28.42
C VAL A 147 5.97 7.66 29.37
N GLY A 148 6.82 8.69 29.43
CA GLY A 148 7.85 8.85 30.46
C GLY A 148 9.08 7.96 30.30
N PHE A 149 9.06 6.92 29.49
CA PHE A 149 10.17 6.00 29.25
C PHE A 149 10.27 5.63 27.76
N ALA A 150 11.50 5.44 27.27
CA ALA A 150 11.71 5.06 25.89
C ALA A 150 11.07 3.69 25.58
N SER A 151 10.39 3.57 24.45
CA SER A 151 9.85 2.28 24.02
C SER A 151 10.98 1.28 23.77
N PHE A 152 10.65 -0.01 23.84
CA PHE A 152 11.64 -1.09 23.73
C PHE A 152 12.42 -1.07 22.42
N GLU A 153 11.85 -0.54 21.36
CA GLU A 153 12.52 -0.41 20.05
C GLU A 153 13.71 0.54 20.12
N TYR A 154 13.58 1.66 20.82
CA TYR A 154 14.70 2.56 21.03
C TYR A 154 15.76 1.97 21.97
N LEU A 155 15.34 1.20 22.98
CA LEU A 155 16.27 0.48 23.84
C LEU A 155 17.07 -0.56 23.06
N LEU A 156 16.45 -1.23 22.09
CA LEU A 156 17.11 -2.24 21.23
C LEU A 156 18.05 -1.61 20.21
N THR A 157 17.71 -0.45 19.66
CA THR A 157 18.54 0.23 18.64
C THR A 157 19.63 1.10 19.27
N GLY A 158 19.48 1.48 20.53
CA GLY A 158 20.34 2.50 21.18
C GLY A 158 20.12 3.91 20.61
N GLY A 159 19.13 4.08 19.75
CA GLY A 159 18.84 5.36 19.11
C GLY A 159 18.06 6.33 20.01
N ALA A 160 18.22 7.63 19.76
CA ALA A 160 17.49 8.66 20.49
C ALA A 160 16.12 8.96 19.86
N GLN A 161 15.11 9.09 20.72
CA GLN A 161 13.83 9.68 20.35
C GLN A 161 14.04 11.16 20.04
N LYS A 162 13.65 11.60 18.84
CA LYS A 162 13.70 13.00 18.43
C LYS A 162 12.28 13.58 18.48
N THR A 163 12.13 14.79 18.98
CA THR A 163 10.87 15.52 18.97
C THR A 163 10.27 15.61 17.58
N TRP A 164 8.94 15.60 17.53
CA TRP A 164 8.19 15.76 16.28
C TRP A 164 8.14 17.23 15.88
N GLN A 165 8.41 17.51 14.61
CA GLN A 165 8.33 18.84 14.02
C GLN A 165 7.19 18.88 12.99
N SER A 166 6.70 20.08 12.64
CA SER A 166 5.61 20.22 11.66
C SER A 166 5.95 19.62 10.29
N GLU A 167 7.20 19.74 9.82
CA GLU A 167 7.64 19.12 8.57
C GLU A 167 7.66 17.61 8.60
N ASP A 168 7.71 16.97 9.78
CA ASP A 168 7.70 15.51 9.89
C ASP A 168 6.36 14.91 9.46
N SER A 169 5.26 15.64 9.66
CA SER A 169 3.94 15.23 9.14
C SER A 169 3.90 15.23 7.60
N LEU A 170 4.57 16.19 6.95
CA LEU A 170 4.72 16.18 5.50
C LEU A 170 5.59 15.00 5.03
N LEU A 171 6.64 14.65 5.78
CA LEU A 171 7.47 13.47 5.48
C LEU A 171 6.67 12.16 5.59
N VAL A 172 5.73 12.07 6.52
CA VAL A 172 4.83 10.91 6.58
C VAL A 172 3.97 10.81 5.31
N ILE A 173 3.47 11.93 4.78
CA ILE A 173 2.76 11.95 3.49
C ILE A 173 3.72 11.56 2.35
N PHE A 174 4.97 12.03 2.36
CA PHE A 174 5.99 11.63 1.41
C PHE A 174 6.36 10.16 1.51
N SER A 175 6.28 9.54 2.70
CA SER A 175 6.46 8.08 2.80
C SER A 175 5.40 7.31 2.00
N MET A 176 4.19 7.85 1.88
CA MET A 176 3.15 7.28 1.03
C MET A 176 3.43 7.50 -0.47
N TYR A 177 4.04 8.64 -0.87
CA TYR A 177 4.54 8.79 -2.24
C TYR A 177 5.52 7.69 -2.62
N LEU A 178 6.51 7.44 -1.76
CA LEU A 178 7.50 6.38 -1.97
C LEU A 178 6.84 5.00 -2.03
N ASP A 179 5.86 4.76 -1.18
CA ASP A 179 5.16 3.48 -1.10
C ASP A 179 4.25 3.23 -2.31
N LEU A 180 3.51 4.22 -2.77
CA LEU A 180 2.46 4.07 -3.77
C LEU A 180 2.92 4.36 -5.20
N GLN A 181 3.93 5.21 -5.40
CA GLN A 181 4.27 5.75 -6.72
C GLN A 181 5.71 5.52 -7.18
N SER A 182 6.65 5.08 -6.30
CA SER A 182 8.02 4.80 -6.76
C SER A 182 8.07 3.73 -7.86
N ALA A 183 7.13 2.79 -7.85
CA ALA A 183 7.04 1.77 -8.88
C ALA A 183 6.80 2.34 -10.29
N THR A 184 6.27 3.55 -10.45
CA THR A 184 6.07 4.21 -11.74
C THR A 184 7.40 4.47 -12.45
N PHE A 185 8.29 5.24 -11.83
CA PHE A 185 9.59 5.55 -12.44
C PHE A 185 10.56 4.35 -12.46
N GLU A 186 10.40 3.39 -11.55
CA GLU A 186 11.15 2.12 -11.58
C GLU A 186 10.69 1.24 -12.75
N ARG A 187 9.40 1.30 -13.12
CA ARG A 187 8.85 0.62 -14.29
C ARG A 187 9.35 1.26 -15.59
N ASP A 188 9.33 2.59 -15.65
CA ASP A 188 9.81 3.32 -16.83
C ASP A 188 11.31 3.04 -17.06
N GLU A 189 12.12 3.02 -16.01
CA GLU A 189 13.53 2.61 -16.09
C GLU A 189 13.68 1.18 -16.63
N ALA A 190 12.86 0.23 -16.15
CA ALA A 190 12.88 -1.14 -16.68
C ALA A 190 12.48 -1.19 -18.16
N LEU A 191 11.48 -0.40 -18.59
CA LEU A 191 11.09 -0.29 -20.00
C LEU A 191 12.18 0.33 -20.87
N MET A 192 12.91 1.34 -20.37
CA MET A 192 14.07 1.91 -21.06
C MET A 192 15.17 0.87 -21.29
N HIS A 193 15.47 0.02 -20.31
CA HIS A 193 16.42 -1.08 -20.48
C HIS A 193 15.93 -2.11 -21.50
N ILE A 194 14.63 -2.43 -21.52
CA ILE A 194 14.02 -3.34 -22.49
C ILE A 194 14.10 -2.71 -23.90
N GLU A 195 13.79 -1.43 -24.03
CA GLU A 195 13.89 -0.72 -25.31
C GLU A 195 15.33 -0.75 -25.86
N GLN A 196 16.32 -0.47 -25.02
CA GLN A 196 17.74 -0.50 -25.43
C GLN A 196 18.20 -1.90 -25.84
N ALA A 197 17.72 -2.95 -25.16
CA ALA A 197 18.15 -4.32 -25.43
C ALA A 197 17.41 -4.98 -26.60
N TYR A 198 16.14 -4.62 -26.83
CA TYR A 198 15.23 -5.35 -27.73
C TYR A 198 14.41 -4.46 -28.68
N GLY A 199 14.48 -3.14 -28.50
CA GLY A 199 13.76 -2.15 -29.33
C GLY A 199 12.32 -1.88 -28.87
N GLN A 200 11.76 -0.77 -29.34
CA GLN A 200 10.43 -0.27 -28.98
C GLN A 200 9.29 -1.26 -29.29
N HIS A 201 9.45 -2.08 -30.33
CA HIS A 201 8.46 -3.11 -30.67
C HIS A 201 8.29 -4.17 -29.58
N MET A 202 9.39 -4.53 -28.88
CA MET A 202 9.33 -5.40 -27.72
C MET A 202 8.61 -4.75 -26.55
N VAL A 203 8.88 -3.48 -26.27
CA VAL A 203 8.16 -2.73 -25.23
C VAL A 203 6.65 -2.76 -25.50
N ALA A 204 6.22 -2.42 -26.72
CA ALA A 204 4.80 -2.44 -27.10
C ALA A 204 4.17 -3.83 -26.98
N PHE A 205 4.91 -4.90 -27.29
CA PHE A 205 4.45 -6.28 -27.13
C PHE A 205 4.26 -6.67 -25.66
N LEU A 206 5.18 -6.28 -24.78
CA LEU A 206 5.13 -6.63 -23.35
C LEU A 206 4.09 -5.82 -22.56
N THR A 207 3.83 -4.56 -22.97
CA THR A 207 2.91 -3.64 -22.28
C THR A 207 1.54 -3.54 -22.97
N GLN A 208 1.19 -4.50 -23.82
CA GLN A 208 -0.09 -4.49 -24.53
C GLN A 208 -1.28 -4.51 -23.57
N PRO A 209 -2.41 -3.87 -23.92
CA PRO A 209 -3.58 -3.78 -23.08
C PRO A 209 -4.17 -5.13 -22.70
N SER A 210 -4.55 -5.28 -21.43
CA SER A 210 -5.23 -6.47 -20.92
C SER A 210 -6.65 -6.63 -21.48
N GLN A 211 -7.13 -7.87 -21.58
CA GLN A 211 -8.55 -8.17 -21.87
C GLN A 211 -9.52 -7.78 -20.73
N TYR A 212 -9.00 -7.58 -19.51
CA TYR A 212 -9.78 -7.25 -18.30
C TYR A 212 -10.02 -5.75 -18.12
N GLN A 213 -10.09 -4.97 -19.22
CA GLN A 213 -10.32 -3.53 -19.13
C GLN A 213 -11.70 -3.22 -18.51
N ALA A 214 -11.72 -2.32 -17.54
CA ALA A 214 -12.89 -1.99 -16.75
C ALA A 214 -13.03 -0.48 -16.48
N ALA A 215 -12.78 0.37 -17.51
CA ALA A 215 -13.01 1.81 -17.42
C ALA A 215 -14.48 2.10 -17.13
N LEU A 216 -14.75 3.18 -16.37
CA LEU A 216 -16.11 3.56 -15.96
C LEU A 216 -17.02 3.90 -17.13
N ASP A 217 -16.46 4.43 -18.22
CA ASP A 217 -17.18 4.73 -19.46
C ASP A 217 -17.31 3.53 -20.41
N GLY A 218 -16.75 2.37 -20.05
CA GLY A 218 -16.74 1.16 -20.88
C GLY A 218 -15.76 1.18 -22.05
N SER A 219 -14.98 2.27 -22.24
CA SER A 219 -14.00 2.36 -23.32
C SER A 219 -12.87 1.36 -23.16
N LYS A 220 -12.29 0.93 -24.29
CA LYS A 220 -11.16 0.00 -24.34
C LYS A 220 -10.01 0.61 -25.12
N LEU A 221 -8.78 0.36 -24.65
CA LEU A 221 -7.59 0.62 -25.45
C LEU A 221 -7.49 -0.40 -26.60
N ALA A 222 -6.94 0.02 -27.72
CA ALA A 222 -6.76 -0.84 -28.87
C ALA A 222 -5.85 -2.04 -28.53
N PRO A 223 -6.16 -3.26 -29.00
CA PRO A 223 -5.29 -4.40 -28.80
C PRO A 223 -3.97 -4.22 -29.58
N PHE A 224 -2.92 -4.92 -29.13
CA PHE A 224 -1.68 -5.01 -29.88
C PHE A 224 -1.92 -5.76 -31.21
N THR A 225 -1.54 -5.14 -32.33
CA THR A 225 -1.72 -5.71 -33.68
C THR A 225 -0.39 -6.06 -34.36
N GLY A 226 0.74 -5.85 -33.66
CA GLY A 226 2.06 -6.16 -34.15
C GLY A 226 2.37 -7.65 -34.20
N THR A 227 3.45 -8.02 -34.91
CA THR A 227 3.99 -9.37 -34.87
C THR A 227 4.71 -9.64 -33.54
N ILE A 228 4.73 -10.89 -33.08
CA ILE A 228 5.51 -11.25 -31.88
C ILE A 228 7.01 -11.02 -32.18
N PRO A 229 7.71 -10.20 -31.36
CA PRO A 229 9.14 -10.00 -31.54
C PRO A 229 9.91 -11.29 -31.35
N GLN A 230 10.96 -11.49 -32.15
CA GLN A 230 11.86 -12.63 -31.99
C GLN A 230 12.84 -12.35 -30.86
N LEU A 231 13.11 -13.34 -30.01
CA LEU A 231 14.26 -13.28 -29.11
C LEU A 231 15.54 -13.68 -29.84
N PRO A 232 16.67 -13.02 -29.57
CA PRO A 232 17.97 -13.49 -30.07
C PRO A 232 18.26 -14.91 -29.64
N GLU A 233 19.13 -15.61 -30.36
CA GLU A 233 19.57 -16.95 -29.99
C GLU A 233 20.15 -16.95 -28.57
N GLN A 234 19.67 -17.87 -27.74
CA GLN A 234 19.86 -17.82 -26.30
C GLN A 234 20.95 -18.84 -25.91
N ALA A 235 21.87 -18.42 -25.05
CA ALA A 235 22.70 -19.39 -24.31
C ALA A 235 21.85 -20.11 -23.23
N GLN A 236 22.19 -21.37 -22.90
CA GLN A 236 21.56 -22.08 -21.80
C GLN A 236 21.78 -21.34 -20.48
N HIS A 237 20.71 -20.92 -19.81
CA HIS A 237 20.76 -20.22 -18.54
C HIS A 237 19.79 -20.85 -17.54
N THR A 238 20.25 -21.01 -16.32
CA THR A 238 19.39 -21.40 -15.20
C THR A 238 18.26 -20.40 -15.03
N VAL A 239 17.03 -20.87 -14.92
CA VAL A 239 15.84 -20.03 -14.70
C VAL A 239 15.99 -19.29 -13.37
N LYS A 240 16.30 -17.99 -13.42
CA LYS A 240 16.20 -17.14 -12.23
C LYS A 240 14.75 -16.78 -12.00
N ASN A 241 14.29 -16.92 -10.76
CA ASN A 241 12.95 -16.48 -10.38
C ASN A 241 12.86 -14.96 -10.52
N ILE A 242 12.05 -14.49 -11.48
CA ILE A 242 11.65 -13.08 -11.54
C ILE A 242 10.82 -12.82 -10.28
N GLN A 243 11.39 -12.09 -9.32
CA GLN A 243 10.65 -11.72 -8.12
C GLN A 243 9.44 -10.87 -8.54
N ALA A 244 8.26 -11.20 -8.03
CA ALA A 244 7.13 -10.31 -8.20
C ALA A 244 7.34 -9.08 -7.30
N ASN A 245 7.12 -7.89 -7.83
CA ASN A 245 6.89 -6.73 -6.98
C ASN A 245 5.62 -6.99 -6.14
N GLN A 246 5.61 -6.67 -4.86
CA GLN A 246 4.36 -6.66 -4.11
C GLN A 246 3.44 -5.64 -4.77
N GLU A 247 2.38 -6.13 -5.39
CA GLU A 247 1.41 -5.27 -6.04
C GLU A 247 0.62 -4.53 -4.97
N ARG A 248 1.05 -3.32 -4.61
CA ARG A 248 0.24 -2.41 -3.83
C ARG A 248 -1.03 -2.12 -4.61
N GLY A 249 -2.12 -2.01 -3.90
CA GLY A 249 -3.39 -1.83 -4.56
C GLY A 249 -4.47 -1.38 -3.59
N SER A 250 -5.68 -1.34 -4.06
CA SER A 250 -6.88 -1.05 -3.27
C SER A 250 -8.09 -1.44 -4.10
N ASN A 251 -9.23 -1.65 -3.46
CA ASN A 251 -10.52 -1.68 -4.13
C ASN A 251 -11.37 -0.52 -3.61
N ASN A 252 -12.17 0.07 -4.48
CA ASN A 252 -13.19 1.02 -4.06
C ASN A 252 -14.38 0.91 -5.01
N TRP A 253 -15.59 0.92 -4.47
CA TRP A 253 -16.81 0.95 -5.25
C TRP A 253 -17.93 1.67 -4.51
N ALA A 254 -18.88 2.17 -5.28
CA ALA A 254 -20.03 2.86 -4.74
C ALA A 254 -21.29 2.55 -5.55
N VAL A 255 -22.45 2.69 -4.90
CA VAL A 255 -23.74 2.73 -5.56
C VAL A 255 -24.49 3.99 -5.13
N THR A 256 -25.27 4.54 -6.08
CA THR A 256 -26.17 5.65 -5.77
C THR A 256 -27.34 5.18 -4.88
N GLY A 257 -28.03 6.11 -4.25
CA GLY A 257 -29.21 5.84 -3.41
C GLY A 257 -30.33 5.04 -4.10
N ALA A 258 -30.36 5.04 -5.43
CA ALA A 258 -31.27 4.19 -6.20
C ALA A 258 -31.05 2.68 -6.01
N HIS A 259 -29.88 2.30 -5.50
CA HIS A 259 -29.48 0.91 -5.26
C HIS A 259 -29.34 0.56 -3.78
N THR A 260 -29.89 1.36 -2.88
CA THR A 260 -29.96 1.10 -1.43
C THR A 260 -31.39 1.18 -0.94
N GLN A 261 -31.69 0.61 0.23
CA GLN A 261 -33.02 0.70 0.82
C GLN A 261 -33.27 2.04 1.51
N THR A 262 -32.21 2.70 1.97
CA THR A 262 -32.27 3.98 2.70
C THR A 262 -32.45 5.18 1.77
N GLY A 263 -32.10 5.05 0.50
CA GLY A 263 -32.00 6.18 -0.44
C GLY A 263 -30.67 6.95 -0.32
N ALA A 264 -29.85 6.73 0.71
CA ALA A 264 -28.50 7.26 0.80
C ALA A 264 -27.55 6.43 -0.08
N ALA A 265 -26.55 7.06 -0.69
CA ALA A 265 -25.53 6.32 -1.44
C ALA A 265 -24.61 5.53 -0.50
N MET A 266 -24.01 4.45 -0.99
CA MET A 266 -23.14 3.57 -0.19
C MET A 266 -21.77 3.43 -0.84
N LEU A 267 -20.72 3.47 -0.02
CA LEU A 267 -19.33 3.35 -0.40
C LEU A 267 -18.68 2.16 0.30
N SER A 268 -17.80 1.46 -0.41
CA SER A 268 -16.83 0.50 0.11
C SER A 268 -15.42 0.90 -0.27
N ASP A 269 -14.48 0.78 0.66
CA ASP A 269 -13.05 0.99 0.43
C ASP A 269 -12.22 -0.04 1.20
N ASP A 270 -11.24 -0.65 0.53
CA ASP A 270 -10.23 -1.49 1.17
C ASP A 270 -8.86 -1.28 0.50
N MET A 271 -7.93 -0.67 1.24
CA MET A 271 -6.57 -0.39 0.78
C MET A 271 -5.66 -1.59 1.01
N HIS A 272 -4.99 -2.07 -0.07
CA HIS A 272 -4.08 -3.21 -0.02
C HIS A 272 -2.65 -2.73 0.13
N LEU A 273 -2.14 -2.86 1.34
CA LEU A 273 -0.80 -2.43 1.73
C LEU A 273 -0.04 -3.57 2.42
N SER A 274 1.24 -3.38 2.63
CA SER A 274 2.05 -4.26 3.48
C SER A 274 1.54 -4.21 4.91
N MET A 275 1.35 -5.38 5.51
CA MET A 275 0.88 -5.53 6.88
C MET A 275 2.06 -5.78 7.80
N ALA A 276 2.17 -4.98 8.84
CA ALA A 276 3.13 -5.10 9.94
C ALA A 276 2.47 -4.81 11.26
N VAL A 277 3.16 -5.02 12.35
CA VAL A 277 2.75 -4.61 13.69
C VAL A 277 3.65 -3.43 14.12
N PRO A 278 3.04 -2.33 14.56
CA PRO A 278 1.61 -2.00 14.56
C PRO A 278 1.05 -1.86 13.14
N VAL A 279 -0.28 -2.01 13.01
CA VAL A 279 -0.98 -1.79 11.73
C VAL A 279 -0.81 -0.34 11.25
N ILE A 280 -0.89 -0.13 9.93
CA ILE A 280 -0.64 1.22 9.37
C ILE A 280 -1.69 2.25 9.83
N TRP A 281 -2.95 1.85 9.90
CA TRP A 281 -4.07 2.75 10.21
C TRP A 281 -4.34 2.86 11.71
N TYR A 282 -4.85 4.03 12.11
CA TYR A 282 -5.29 4.33 13.47
C TYR A 282 -6.74 4.80 13.43
N ARG A 283 -7.66 4.07 14.06
CA ARG A 283 -9.09 4.39 14.11
C ARG A 283 -9.32 5.57 15.06
N ALA A 284 -10.00 6.59 14.58
CA ALA A 284 -10.31 7.77 15.38
C ALA A 284 -11.67 8.37 15.04
N GLN A 285 -12.25 9.05 16.02
CA GLN A 285 -13.37 9.96 15.86
C GLN A 285 -12.99 11.31 16.43
N LEU A 286 -13.12 12.37 15.62
CA LEU A 286 -12.88 13.75 15.98
C LEU A 286 -14.21 14.46 16.17
N ASN A 287 -14.41 15.11 17.34
CA ASN A 287 -15.57 15.93 17.65
C ASN A 287 -15.08 17.34 18.03
N TYR A 288 -15.43 18.33 17.26
CA TYR A 288 -15.00 19.71 17.46
C TYR A 288 -16.04 20.70 16.93
N THR A 289 -15.90 21.98 17.31
CA THR A 289 -16.75 23.04 16.78
C THR A 289 -16.04 23.74 15.63
N GLN A 290 -16.74 23.95 14.53
CA GLN A 290 -16.27 24.73 13.38
C GLN A 290 -17.38 25.65 12.88
N ASN A 291 -17.07 26.94 12.71
CA ASN A 291 -18.04 27.94 12.28
C ASN A 291 -19.31 27.99 13.14
N GLY A 292 -19.22 27.62 14.42
CA GLY A 292 -20.36 27.56 15.35
C GLY A 292 -21.15 26.27 15.32
N GLU A 293 -20.85 25.34 14.39
CA GLU A 293 -21.50 24.03 14.28
C GLU A 293 -20.62 22.90 14.84
N GLN A 294 -21.28 21.85 15.33
CA GLN A 294 -20.58 20.63 15.78
C GLN A 294 -20.19 19.80 14.57
N ALA A 295 -18.90 19.55 14.42
CA ALA A 295 -18.34 18.64 13.43
C ALA A 295 -17.98 17.30 14.09
N GLN A 296 -18.31 16.22 13.43
CA GLN A 296 -17.90 14.86 13.80
C GLN A 296 -17.34 14.16 12.56
N VAL A 297 -16.11 13.66 12.68
CA VAL A 297 -15.44 12.90 11.59
C VAL A 297 -14.96 11.58 12.15
N THR A 298 -15.34 10.47 11.53
CA THR A 298 -15.00 9.12 11.98
C THR A 298 -14.36 8.31 10.87
N GLY A 299 -13.27 7.62 11.16
CA GLY A 299 -12.56 6.81 10.18
C GLY A 299 -11.19 6.36 10.65
N VAL A 300 -10.25 6.28 9.70
CA VAL A 300 -8.86 5.97 9.97
C VAL A 300 -7.94 7.12 9.61
N SER A 301 -6.99 7.38 10.51
CA SER A 301 -5.87 8.31 10.29
C SER A 301 -4.57 7.55 10.05
N LEU A 302 -3.61 8.21 9.42
CA LEU A 302 -2.24 7.73 9.31
C LEU A 302 -1.41 8.33 10.46
N PRO A 303 -0.91 7.53 11.42
CA PRO A 303 -0.07 8.05 12.50
C PRO A 303 1.10 8.88 11.96
N GLY A 304 1.17 10.14 12.39
CA GLY A 304 2.09 11.14 11.88
C GLY A 304 1.43 12.25 11.06
N ALA A 305 0.17 12.09 10.64
CA ALA A 305 -0.60 13.11 9.92
C ALA A 305 -1.91 13.45 10.65
N PRO A 306 -2.35 14.73 10.65
CA PRO A 306 -3.53 15.19 11.40
C PRO A 306 -4.87 14.98 10.69
N ALA A 307 -4.97 14.08 9.69
CA ALA A 307 -6.16 13.88 8.85
C ALA A 307 -6.83 12.53 9.09
N ILE A 308 -8.16 12.48 8.97
CA ILE A 308 -8.88 11.24 8.68
C ILE A 308 -8.75 10.96 7.19
N VAL A 309 -8.01 9.91 6.85
CA VAL A 309 -7.68 9.58 5.46
C VAL A 309 -8.86 8.94 4.75
N VAL A 310 -9.47 7.92 5.36
CA VAL A 310 -10.70 7.27 4.88
C VAL A 310 -11.74 7.34 5.98
N GLY A 311 -12.95 7.78 5.66
CA GLY A 311 -13.98 7.94 6.68
C GLY A 311 -15.21 8.67 6.21
N THR A 312 -15.93 9.23 7.18
CA THR A 312 -17.19 9.96 6.99
C THR A 312 -17.35 11.07 8.01
N ASN A 313 -18.01 12.14 7.60
CA ASN A 313 -18.54 13.19 8.48
C ASN A 313 -20.06 13.05 8.67
N ASN A 314 -20.62 11.90 8.33
CA ASN A 314 -22.06 11.58 8.33
C ASN A 314 -22.90 12.30 7.26
N LYS A 315 -22.34 13.25 6.51
CA LYS A 315 -22.97 13.89 5.33
C LYS A 315 -22.42 13.29 4.05
N ILE A 316 -21.10 13.08 4.01
CA ILE A 316 -20.39 12.35 2.96
C ILE A 316 -19.58 11.21 3.56
N ALA A 317 -19.20 10.23 2.73
CA ALA A 317 -18.15 9.25 3.00
C ALA A 317 -17.19 9.22 1.82
N TRP A 318 -15.88 9.05 2.12
CA TRP A 318 -14.83 9.05 1.11
C TRP A 318 -13.82 7.93 1.33
N GLY A 319 -13.24 7.47 0.23
CA GLY A 319 -12.20 6.45 0.20
C GLY A 319 -11.35 6.56 -1.06
N PHE A 320 -10.23 5.85 -1.10
CA PHE A 320 -9.22 6.02 -2.14
C PHE A 320 -8.69 4.69 -2.67
N THR A 321 -8.37 4.69 -3.98
CA THR A 321 -7.45 3.70 -4.55
C THR A 321 -6.29 4.40 -5.24
N ASN A 322 -5.08 3.81 -5.20
CA ASN A 322 -3.93 4.37 -5.92
C ASN A 322 -4.27 4.59 -7.40
N GLY A 323 -4.01 5.82 -7.88
CA GLY A 323 -4.46 6.28 -9.21
C GLY A 323 -3.72 5.65 -10.37
N TYR A 324 -2.43 5.32 -10.20
CA TYR A 324 -1.55 4.75 -11.23
C TYR A 324 -1.55 5.46 -12.57
N ILE A 325 -1.94 6.75 -12.61
CA ILE A 325 -1.62 7.59 -13.76
C ILE A 325 -0.11 7.87 -13.74
N ASP A 326 0.41 8.26 -14.87
CA ASP A 326 1.83 8.58 -14.97
C ASP A 326 2.13 9.93 -14.32
N THR A 327 3.02 9.95 -13.34
CA THR A 327 3.41 11.14 -12.55
C THR A 327 4.91 11.34 -12.48
N ALA A 328 5.68 10.66 -13.34
CA ALA A 328 7.12 10.74 -13.38
C ALA A 328 7.65 10.64 -14.82
N ASP A 329 8.74 11.34 -15.13
CA ASP A 329 9.47 11.20 -16.39
C ASP A 329 10.98 11.11 -16.14
N TRP A 330 11.67 10.24 -16.85
CA TRP A 330 13.12 10.27 -16.99
C TRP A 330 13.51 11.19 -18.13
N ILE A 331 14.23 12.27 -17.83
CA ILE A 331 14.67 13.27 -18.81
C ILE A 331 16.10 12.94 -19.24
N ALA A 332 16.29 12.53 -20.49
CA ALA A 332 17.61 12.30 -21.08
C ALA A 332 18.36 13.63 -21.21
N LEU A 333 19.43 13.81 -20.44
CA LEU A 333 20.23 15.03 -20.43
C LEU A 333 21.14 15.08 -21.66
N ASN A 334 21.34 16.29 -22.19
CA ASN A 334 22.26 16.61 -23.29
C ASN A 334 23.38 17.57 -22.80
N ASP A 335 24.26 17.96 -23.70
CA ASP A 335 25.40 18.83 -23.38
C ASP A 335 25.00 20.25 -22.91
N ASP A 336 23.80 20.71 -23.26
CA ASP A 336 23.28 22.02 -22.85
C ASP A 336 22.58 21.96 -21.48
N SER A 337 22.31 20.77 -20.95
CA SER A 337 21.63 20.57 -19.67
C SER A 337 22.52 20.98 -18.49
N LYS A 338 21.99 21.86 -17.64
CA LYS A 338 22.74 22.33 -16.45
C LYS A 338 22.70 21.31 -15.35
N THR A 339 23.88 20.94 -14.86
CA THR A 339 24.04 20.03 -13.72
C THR A 339 24.97 20.62 -12.65
N TRP A 340 24.73 20.26 -11.39
CA TRP A 340 25.61 20.64 -10.28
C TRP A 340 25.63 19.54 -9.22
N GLN A 341 26.66 19.53 -8.40
CA GLN A 341 26.77 18.57 -7.30
C GLN A 341 26.40 19.22 -5.96
N VAL A 342 25.72 18.45 -5.13
CA VAL A 342 25.47 18.76 -3.71
C VAL A 342 25.95 17.61 -2.86
N ASN A 343 26.27 17.89 -1.60
CA ASN A 343 26.62 16.86 -0.63
C ASN A 343 25.47 16.66 0.35
N GLU A 344 24.98 15.44 0.46
CA GLU A 344 23.92 15.05 1.38
C GLU A 344 24.54 14.31 2.58
N PRO A 345 24.65 14.96 3.76
CA PRO A 345 25.19 14.29 4.95
C PRO A 345 24.17 13.31 5.52
N ILE A 346 24.57 12.06 5.76
CA ILE A 346 23.78 11.01 6.40
C ILE A 346 24.39 10.73 7.77
N ALA A 347 23.65 11.03 8.82
CA ALA A 347 24.08 10.79 10.19
C ALA A 347 24.06 9.28 10.51
N LEU A 348 25.10 8.82 11.18
CA LEU A 348 25.27 7.48 11.72
C LEU A 348 25.32 7.55 13.26
N PRO A 349 25.23 6.41 13.98
CA PRO A 349 25.49 6.39 15.43
C PRO A 349 26.89 6.90 15.78
N ASN A 350 27.06 7.37 17.01
CA ASN A 350 28.33 7.90 17.54
C ASN A 350 28.87 9.14 16.81
N ASP A 351 27.97 10.00 16.33
CA ASP A 351 28.29 11.24 15.62
C ASP A 351 29.11 11.06 14.32
N GLU A 352 29.16 9.84 13.78
CA GLU A 352 29.71 9.60 12.45
C GLU A 352 28.78 10.18 11.38
N VAL A 353 29.35 10.68 10.28
CA VAL A 353 28.62 11.21 9.13
C VAL A 353 29.16 10.62 7.84
N GLU A 354 28.28 10.00 7.06
CA GLU A 354 28.57 9.60 5.68
C GLU A 354 28.17 10.74 4.73
N ASN A 355 29.09 11.16 3.88
CA ASN A 355 28.83 12.17 2.87
C ASN A 355 28.42 11.50 1.55
N TYR A 356 27.20 11.77 1.10
CA TYR A 356 26.67 11.24 -0.14
C TYR A 356 26.66 12.33 -1.23
N PRO A 357 27.54 12.26 -2.24
CA PRO A 357 27.53 13.19 -3.37
C PRO A 357 26.33 12.89 -4.27
N LEU A 358 25.49 13.89 -4.53
CA LEU A 358 24.32 13.82 -5.38
C LEU A 358 24.45 14.83 -6.52
N THR A 359 24.27 14.38 -7.76
CA THR A 359 24.16 15.25 -8.91
C THR A 359 22.70 15.69 -9.10
N LEU A 360 22.50 16.97 -9.26
CA LEU A 360 21.20 17.58 -9.55
C LEU A 360 21.25 18.24 -10.93
N SER A 361 20.06 18.42 -11.51
CA SER A 361 19.85 19.23 -12.71
C SER A 361 18.65 20.16 -12.51
N GLU A 362 18.42 21.03 -13.49
CA GLU A 362 17.21 21.87 -13.53
C GLU A 362 15.90 21.07 -13.63
N TYR A 363 15.97 19.78 -14.06
CA TYR A 363 14.81 18.88 -14.18
C TYR A 363 14.57 18.01 -12.94
N GLY A 364 15.61 17.82 -12.13
CA GLY A 364 15.56 16.97 -10.93
C GLY A 364 16.88 16.27 -10.61
N PRO A 365 16.90 15.31 -9.69
CA PRO A 365 18.09 14.54 -9.34
C PRO A 365 18.50 13.62 -10.51
N VAL A 366 19.83 13.45 -10.68
CA VAL A 366 20.41 12.76 -11.84
C VAL A 366 20.87 11.35 -11.46
N LYS A 367 20.49 10.39 -12.29
CA LYS A 367 20.96 8.99 -12.25
C LYS A 367 21.65 8.66 -13.58
N TYR A 368 22.71 7.87 -13.52
CA TYR A 368 23.37 7.35 -14.73
C TYR A 368 22.84 5.95 -15.04
N ILE A 369 22.22 5.80 -16.20
CA ILE A 369 21.72 4.53 -16.74
C ILE A 369 22.55 4.20 -17.98
N ASN A 370 23.29 3.09 -17.96
CA ASN A 370 24.21 2.72 -19.03
C ASN A 370 25.16 3.85 -19.43
N LYS A 371 25.69 4.61 -18.45
CA LYS A 371 26.58 5.77 -18.59
C LYS A 371 25.93 7.04 -19.17
N GLN A 372 24.69 6.99 -19.58
CA GLN A 372 23.91 8.15 -20.03
C GLN A 372 23.26 8.80 -18.79
N PRO A 373 23.39 10.14 -18.62
CA PRO A 373 22.74 10.85 -17.52
C PRO A 373 21.24 11.07 -17.81
N TYR A 374 20.41 10.76 -16.83
CA TYR A 374 18.97 11.01 -16.81
C TYR A 374 18.57 11.75 -15.55
N ALA A 375 17.74 12.77 -15.67
CA ALA A 375 17.14 13.44 -14.52
C ALA A 375 15.74 12.89 -14.24
N LEU A 376 15.38 12.71 -13.00
CA LEU A 376 14.03 12.32 -12.62
C LEU A 376 13.17 13.53 -12.31
N SER A 377 12.19 13.82 -13.18
CA SER A 377 11.04 14.67 -12.85
C SER A 377 9.93 13.82 -12.26
N TRP A 378 9.48 14.15 -11.03
CA TRP A 378 8.43 13.42 -10.34
C TRP A 378 7.51 14.40 -9.61
N ALA A 379 6.18 14.16 -9.63
CA ALA A 379 5.20 15.00 -8.96
C ALA A 379 5.54 15.26 -7.49
N ALA A 380 6.09 14.24 -6.78
CA ALA A 380 6.58 14.38 -5.40
C ALA A 380 7.74 15.38 -5.24
N HIS A 381 8.39 15.79 -6.32
CA HIS A 381 9.46 16.80 -6.27
C HIS A 381 8.96 18.24 -6.37
N GLN A 382 7.67 18.44 -6.65
CA GLN A 382 7.06 19.75 -6.87
C GLN A 382 6.53 20.38 -5.58
N LEU A 383 6.38 21.71 -5.54
CA LEU A 383 5.84 22.42 -4.38
C LEU A 383 4.37 22.11 -4.12
N TYR A 384 3.61 21.75 -5.16
CA TYR A 384 2.21 21.35 -5.04
C TYR A 384 2.02 19.88 -4.57
N ALA A 385 3.11 19.13 -4.34
CA ALA A 385 3.04 17.72 -3.99
C ALA A 385 2.25 17.44 -2.71
N VAL A 386 2.39 18.31 -1.71
CA VAL A 386 1.73 18.13 -0.40
C VAL A 386 1.14 19.45 0.08
N ASN A 387 -0.13 19.41 0.49
CA ASN A 387 -0.80 20.46 1.26
C ASN A 387 -1.77 19.84 2.28
N MET A 388 -2.53 20.68 2.98
CA MET A 388 -3.50 20.20 3.98
C MET A 388 -4.95 20.18 3.47
N ASP A 389 -5.17 20.35 2.19
CA ASP A 389 -6.50 20.51 1.61
C ASP A 389 -7.38 19.26 1.70
N LEU A 390 -6.80 18.06 1.92
CA LEU A 390 -7.57 16.85 2.24
C LEU A 390 -8.50 17.05 3.44
N LEU A 391 -8.11 17.89 4.41
CA LEU A 391 -8.92 18.22 5.60
C LEU A 391 -10.23 18.94 5.25
N LYS A 392 -10.33 19.57 4.09
CA LYS A 392 -11.56 20.23 3.64
C LYS A 392 -12.70 19.24 3.37
N LEU A 393 -12.39 17.95 3.10
CA LEU A 393 -13.42 16.90 3.01
C LEU A 393 -14.19 16.71 4.33
N GLU A 394 -13.58 17.01 5.47
CA GLU A 394 -14.23 16.94 6.77
C GLU A 394 -15.43 17.91 6.89
N GLN A 395 -15.49 18.94 6.02
CA GLN A 395 -16.52 19.98 6.01
C GLN A 395 -17.47 19.85 4.82
N ALA A 396 -17.15 19.03 3.81
CA ALA A 396 -17.99 18.84 2.66
C ALA A 396 -19.35 18.25 3.07
N THR A 397 -20.43 18.75 2.48
CA THR A 397 -21.81 18.37 2.81
C THR A 397 -22.47 17.59 1.69
N SER A 398 -21.87 17.60 0.53
CA SER A 398 -22.36 16.95 -0.70
C SER A 398 -21.20 16.38 -1.50
N VAL A 399 -21.53 15.54 -2.46
CA VAL A 399 -20.57 15.05 -3.47
C VAL A 399 -19.96 16.21 -4.26
N ASP A 400 -20.73 17.28 -4.56
CA ASP A 400 -20.22 18.43 -5.30
C ASP A 400 -19.13 19.16 -4.52
N ASP A 401 -19.36 19.45 -3.23
CA ASP A 401 -18.34 20.06 -2.36
C ASP A 401 -17.04 19.22 -2.35
N ALA A 402 -17.16 17.91 -2.31
CA ALA A 402 -16.01 17.01 -2.30
C ALA A 402 -15.24 17.01 -3.62
N LEU A 403 -15.94 17.09 -4.77
CA LEU A 403 -15.30 17.19 -6.08
C LEU A 403 -14.57 18.53 -6.26
N ASP A 404 -15.15 19.63 -5.76
CA ASP A 404 -14.48 20.95 -5.76
C ASP A 404 -13.18 20.91 -4.94
N VAL A 405 -13.22 20.31 -3.75
CA VAL A 405 -12.02 20.11 -2.91
C VAL A 405 -10.96 19.28 -3.61
N ALA A 406 -11.36 18.20 -4.28
CA ALA A 406 -10.45 17.20 -4.83
C ALA A 406 -9.43 17.77 -5.83
N SER A 407 -9.77 18.88 -6.53
CA SER A 407 -8.90 19.48 -7.55
C SER A 407 -7.64 20.13 -6.97
N ASP A 408 -7.65 20.54 -5.70
CA ASP A 408 -6.57 21.29 -5.07
C ASP A 408 -5.72 20.47 -4.09
N VAL A 409 -6.16 19.27 -3.75
CA VAL A 409 -5.50 18.43 -2.73
C VAL A 409 -4.11 17.96 -3.19
N GLY A 410 -3.09 18.25 -2.38
CA GLY A 410 -1.70 17.77 -2.55
C GLY A 410 -1.45 16.51 -1.73
N ILE A 411 -1.58 15.34 -2.34
CA ILE A 411 -1.25 14.00 -1.83
C ILE A 411 -0.74 13.14 -3.02
N PRO A 412 -0.21 11.91 -2.81
CA PRO A 412 -0.02 10.98 -3.91
C PRO A 412 -1.31 10.82 -4.71
N VAL A 413 -1.24 10.82 -6.05
CA VAL A 413 -2.45 10.74 -6.88
C VAL A 413 -3.28 9.49 -6.58
N GLN A 414 -4.58 9.70 -6.36
CA GLN A 414 -5.54 8.65 -6.03
C GLN A 414 -6.78 8.75 -6.93
N ASN A 415 -7.54 7.67 -6.99
CA ASN A 415 -8.94 7.67 -7.36
C ASN A 415 -9.75 7.97 -6.10
N LEU A 416 -10.34 9.14 -5.98
CA LEU A 416 -11.34 9.45 -4.96
C LEU A 416 -12.65 8.80 -5.35
N MET A 417 -13.26 8.06 -4.43
CA MET A 417 -14.67 7.69 -4.47
C MET A 417 -15.39 8.40 -3.33
N VAL A 418 -16.49 9.05 -3.60
CA VAL A 418 -17.26 9.80 -2.62
C VAL A 418 -18.75 9.58 -2.82
N VAL A 419 -19.46 9.49 -1.70
CA VAL A 419 -20.93 9.34 -1.65
C VAL A 419 -21.52 10.30 -0.62
N ASP A 420 -22.79 10.66 -0.79
CA ASP A 420 -23.51 11.48 0.17
C ASP A 420 -24.82 10.86 0.69
N SER A 421 -25.34 11.47 1.74
CA SER A 421 -26.60 11.07 2.38
C SER A 421 -27.83 11.34 1.52
N GLN A 422 -27.71 12.12 0.44
CA GLN A 422 -28.78 12.45 -0.49
C GLN A 422 -28.85 11.47 -1.68
N GLY A 423 -27.97 10.48 -1.70
CA GLY A 423 -27.99 9.40 -2.69
C GLY A 423 -27.04 9.62 -3.87
N SER A 424 -26.21 10.66 -3.87
CA SER A 424 -25.22 10.89 -4.93
C SER A 424 -23.94 10.12 -4.68
N ALA A 425 -23.31 9.65 -5.78
CA ALA A 425 -22.01 8.99 -5.80
C ALA A 425 -21.14 9.55 -6.92
N ALA A 426 -19.84 9.73 -6.67
CA ALA A 426 -18.91 10.19 -7.69
C ALA A 426 -17.53 9.56 -7.54
N TRP A 427 -16.81 9.59 -8.66
CA TRP A 427 -15.39 9.31 -8.78
C TRP A 427 -14.66 10.49 -9.44
N GLN A 428 -13.45 10.80 -8.95
CA GLN A 428 -12.54 11.78 -9.56
C GLN A 428 -11.08 11.43 -9.22
N HIS A 429 -10.13 11.82 -10.07
CA HIS A 429 -8.72 11.86 -9.66
C HIS A 429 -8.48 12.98 -8.63
N ILE A 430 -7.77 12.65 -7.55
CA ILE A 430 -7.33 13.55 -6.50
C ILE A 430 -5.82 13.42 -6.30
N GLY A 431 -5.16 14.45 -5.81
CA GLY A 431 -3.73 14.43 -5.53
C GLY A 431 -2.89 15.22 -6.54
N ALA A 432 -1.57 15.21 -6.40
CA ALA A 432 -0.66 15.96 -7.24
C ALA A 432 -0.51 15.33 -8.63
N ILE A 433 -0.89 16.06 -9.66
CA ILE A 433 -0.81 15.65 -11.07
C ILE A 433 -0.09 16.74 -11.86
N PRO A 434 1.01 16.44 -12.56
CA PRO A 434 1.70 17.46 -13.38
C PRO A 434 0.86 17.85 -14.59
N ALA A 435 0.79 19.16 -14.92
CA ALA A 435 0.04 19.69 -16.04
C ALA A 435 0.76 19.52 -17.41
N ARG A 436 1.62 18.52 -17.53
CA ARG A 436 2.34 18.20 -18.76
C ARG A 436 1.40 17.68 -19.87
N LYS A 437 1.76 17.94 -21.13
CA LYS A 437 0.89 17.63 -22.29
C LYS A 437 0.96 16.16 -22.72
N THR A 438 2.15 15.55 -22.64
CA THR A 438 2.42 14.19 -23.14
C THR A 438 3.17 13.39 -22.08
N PRO A 439 2.49 12.50 -21.36
CA PRO A 439 3.16 11.55 -20.48
C PRO A 439 3.97 10.53 -21.31
N SER A 440 5.05 10.01 -20.75
CA SER A 440 5.89 9.01 -21.41
C SER A 440 6.29 7.88 -20.46
N GLU A 441 6.03 6.64 -20.87
CA GLU A 441 6.51 5.44 -20.18
C GLU A 441 8.01 5.13 -20.48
N LEU A 442 8.64 5.94 -21.33
CA LEU A 442 10.06 5.91 -21.68
C LEU A 442 10.71 7.28 -21.38
N SER A 443 12.01 7.41 -21.65
CA SER A 443 12.67 8.70 -21.45
C SER A 443 12.17 9.78 -22.43
N VAL A 444 12.18 11.02 -21.95
CA VAL A 444 11.90 12.24 -22.74
C VAL A 444 13.21 13.00 -22.94
N ASN A 445 13.45 13.54 -24.14
CA ASN A 445 14.63 14.37 -24.36
C ASN A 445 14.52 15.71 -23.60
N ALA A 446 15.64 16.23 -23.09
CA ALA A 446 15.67 17.53 -22.39
C ALA A 446 15.09 18.67 -23.23
N ASN A 447 15.24 18.64 -24.56
CA ASN A 447 14.66 19.63 -25.47
C ASN A 447 13.12 19.54 -25.58
N GLU A 448 12.52 18.45 -25.19
CA GLU A 448 11.08 18.19 -25.25
C GLU A 448 10.43 18.37 -23.84
N TYR A 449 11.23 18.66 -22.80
CA TYR A 449 10.73 18.87 -21.47
C TYR A 449 9.72 20.03 -21.41
N SER A 450 8.55 19.77 -20.82
CA SER A 450 7.53 20.78 -20.63
C SER A 450 7.72 21.52 -19.31
N PRO A 451 7.82 22.88 -19.30
CA PRO A 451 7.84 23.64 -18.06
C PRO A 451 6.53 23.54 -17.27
N ASP A 452 5.43 23.06 -17.88
CA ASP A 452 4.14 22.83 -17.22
C ASP A 452 4.23 21.79 -16.10
N TRP A 453 5.30 21.02 -16.02
CA TRP A 453 5.63 20.14 -14.89
C TRP A 453 5.56 20.85 -13.53
N GLN A 454 5.84 22.14 -13.49
CA GLN A 454 5.82 22.94 -12.26
C GLN A 454 4.42 23.34 -11.81
N GLN A 455 3.39 23.02 -12.60
CA GLN A 455 2.00 23.35 -12.33
C GLN A 455 1.19 22.07 -12.04
N ASN A 456 0.28 22.18 -11.06
CA ASN A 456 -0.68 21.11 -10.81
C ASN A 456 -1.80 21.15 -11.86
N GLU A 457 -2.23 19.98 -12.33
CA GLU A 457 -3.37 19.86 -13.24
C GLU A 457 -4.68 19.96 -12.45
N HIS A 458 -5.52 20.94 -12.76
CA HIS A 458 -6.80 21.15 -12.13
C HIS A 458 -7.99 20.64 -12.94
N GLN A 459 -7.83 20.47 -14.27
CA GLN A 459 -8.87 19.92 -15.13
C GLN A 459 -8.84 18.39 -15.11
N ARG A 460 -9.59 17.79 -14.19
CA ARG A 460 -9.57 16.36 -13.94
C ARG A 460 -10.84 15.68 -14.42
N PRO A 461 -10.75 14.47 -15.00
CA PRO A 461 -11.95 13.71 -15.33
C PRO A 461 -12.65 13.27 -14.05
N TYR A 462 -13.97 13.30 -14.09
CA TYR A 462 -14.83 12.80 -13.03
C TYR A 462 -16.06 12.09 -13.60
N VAL A 463 -16.66 11.23 -12.80
CA VAL A 463 -17.97 10.59 -13.09
C VAL A 463 -18.85 10.78 -11.87
N LYS A 464 -19.99 11.46 -12.05
CA LYS A 464 -20.99 11.68 -10.99
C LYS A 464 -22.31 11.08 -11.43
N ASN A 465 -22.94 10.32 -10.54
CA ASN A 465 -24.27 9.72 -10.72
C ASN A 465 -24.42 9.05 -12.09
N PRO A 466 -23.57 8.05 -12.44
CA PRO A 466 -23.67 7.40 -13.74
C PRO A 466 -25.07 6.78 -13.92
N GLN A 467 -25.54 6.69 -15.16
CA GLN A 467 -26.89 6.19 -15.49
C GLN A 467 -27.17 4.80 -14.89
N ASN A 468 -26.15 3.95 -14.76
CA ASN A 468 -26.28 2.63 -14.15
C ASN A 468 -26.20 2.66 -12.61
N GLY A 469 -25.97 3.83 -12.00
CA GLY A 469 -25.89 4.04 -10.55
C GLY A 469 -24.74 3.32 -9.83
N ARG A 470 -23.69 2.88 -10.54
CA ARG A 470 -22.60 2.07 -10.00
C ARG A 470 -21.24 2.61 -10.41
N LEU A 471 -20.30 2.64 -9.47
CA LEU A 471 -18.91 3.05 -9.66
C LEU A 471 -17.97 1.97 -9.10
N TRP A 472 -16.82 1.76 -9.72
CA TRP A 472 -15.85 0.75 -9.29
C TRP A 472 -14.42 1.14 -9.69
N THR A 473 -13.44 0.76 -8.88
CA THR A 473 -12.02 0.77 -9.21
C THR A 473 -11.26 -0.30 -8.41
N GLY A 474 -10.22 -0.85 -8.99
CA GLY A 474 -9.31 -1.83 -8.41
C GLY A 474 -7.91 -1.60 -8.95
N ASN A 475 -7.49 -0.32 -9.09
CA ASN A 475 -6.21 0.15 -9.59
C ASN A 475 -5.94 -0.08 -11.09
N SER A 476 -6.89 -0.57 -11.87
CA SER A 476 -6.78 -0.56 -13.32
C SER A 476 -7.16 0.82 -13.88
N ARG A 477 -6.95 1.03 -15.16
CA ARG A 477 -7.38 2.26 -15.83
C ARG A 477 -8.87 2.50 -15.59
N VAL A 478 -9.20 3.64 -15.00
CA VAL A 478 -10.56 4.10 -14.70
C VAL A 478 -11.07 5.09 -15.74
N VAL A 479 -10.17 5.97 -16.22
CA VAL A 479 -10.42 7.02 -17.18
C VAL A 479 -10.79 6.49 -18.58
N SER A 480 -11.39 7.35 -19.40
CA SER A 480 -11.64 7.07 -20.82
C SER A 480 -10.34 6.73 -21.58
N ALA A 481 -10.46 6.09 -22.75
CA ALA A 481 -9.31 5.85 -23.61
C ALA A 481 -8.67 7.18 -24.08
N THR A 482 -9.47 8.24 -24.24
CA THR A 482 -9.00 9.58 -24.60
C THR A 482 -8.22 10.23 -23.45
N ASP A 483 -8.75 10.19 -22.23
CA ASP A 483 -8.07 10.74 -21.04
C ASP A 483 -6.78 9.95 -20.71
N ASN A 484 -6.74 8.66 -21.03
CA ASN A 484 -5.53 7.86 -20.86
C ASN A 484 -4.35 8.43 -21.65
N ALA A 485 -4.58 8.96 -22.84
CA ALA A 485 -3.51 9.61 -23.62
C ALA A 485 -2.98 10.89 -22.95
N ARG A 486 -3.80 11.55 -22.14
CA ARG A 486 -3.45 12.76 -21.39
C ARG A 486 -2.77 12.47 -20.05
N PHE A 487 -3.20 11.44 -19.34
CA PHE A 487 -2.71 11.12 -18.00
C PHE A 487 -1.68 9.99 -17.96
N GLY A 488 -1.54 9.24 -19.05
CA GLY A 488 -0.55 8.16 -19.19
C GLY A 488 -0.86 6.93 -18.34
N ASN A 489 0.10 6.00 -18.34
CA ASN A 489 0.07 4.74 -17.63
C ASN A 489 1.26 4.64 -16.67
N GLY A 490 1.05 4.95 -15.41
CA GLY A 490 2.03 4.80 -14.33
C GLY A 490 2.11 3.38 -13.77
N GLY A 491 1.66 2.39 -14.53
CA GLY A 491 1.64 0.98 -14.18
C GLY A 491 0.29 0.51 -13.63
N TYR A 492 -0.80 0.72 -14.37
CA TYR A 492 -2.12 0.19 -14.01
C TYR A 492 -2.12 -1.32 -13.74
N ALA A 493 -2.93 -1.76 -12.81
CA ALA A 493 -3.24 -3.18 -12.66
C ALA A 493 -3.98 -3.73 -13.88
N LEU A 494 -3.89 -5.05 -14.11
CA LEU A 494 -4.49 -5.74 -15.26
C LEU A 494 -6.00 -5.53 -15.41
N GLY A 495 -6.70 -5.17 -14.34
CA GLY A 495 -8.15 -5.01 -14.33
C GLY A 495 -8.94 -6.27 -13.93
N ALA A 496 -8.28 -7.35 -13.56
CA ALA A 496 -8.95 -8.58 -13.09
C ALA A 496 -9.88 -8.32 -11.91
N ARG A 497 -9.41 -7.57 -10.89
CA ARG A 497 -10.21 -7.15 -9.71
C ARG A 497 -11.32 -6.20 -10.10
N SER A 498 -11.00 -5.14 -10.84
CA SER A 498 -11.98 -4.13 -11.25
C SER A 498 -13.13 -4.72 -12.08
N SER A 499 -12.83 -5.64 -13.02
CA SER A 499 -13.86 -6.31 -13.81
C SER A 499 -14.71 -7.24 -12.94
N GLN A 500 -14.12 -7.97 -11.99
CA GLN A 500 -14.87 -8.82 -11.08
C GLN A 500 -15.77 -8.00 -10.15
N ILE A 501 -15.28 -6.89 -9.58
CA ILE A 501 -16.09 -5.95 -8.77
C ILE A 501 -17.26 -5.42 -9.61
N ARG A 502 -16.98 -4.90 -10.81
CA ARG A 502 -18.03 -4.43 -11.74
C ARG A 502 -19.09 -5.52 -11.95
N ASP A 503 -18.68 -6.70 -12.36
CA ASP A 503 -19.60 -7.78 -12.70
C ASP A 503 -20.48 -8.16 -11.48
N ARG A 504 -19.89 -8.23 -10.27
CA ARG A 504 -20.62 -8.47 -9.02
C ARG A 504 -21.64 -7.36 -8.69
N LEU A 505 -21.27 -6.11 -8.94
CA LEU A 505 -22.21 -4.99 -8.76
C LEU A 505 -23.42 -5.05 -9.72
N PHE A 506 -23.28 -5.67 -10.89
CA PHE A 506 -24.39 -5.85 -11.83
C PHE A 506 -25.23 -7.11 -11.57
N GLU A 507 -24.79 -8.03 -10.71
CA GLU A 507 -25.55 -9.22 -10.33
C GLU A 507 -26.74 -8.89 -9.40
N LYS A 508 -26.75 -7.69 -8.76
CA LYS A 508 -27.77 -7.30 -7.77
C LYS A 508 -28.30 -5.88 -8.03
N GLN A 509 -29.58 -5.62 -7.68
CA GLN A 509 -30.21 -4.33 -7.88
C GLN A 509 -30.25 -3.46 -6.61
N SER A 510 -30.27 -4.05 -5.44
CA SER A 510 -30.28 -3.33 -4.16
C SER A 510 -29.26 -3.95 -3.21
N PHE A 511 -28.54 -3.12 -2.47
CA PHE A 511 -27.41 -3.51 -1.62
C PHE A 511 -27.62 -3.05 -0.18
N ALA A 512 -27.13 -3.86 0.75
CA ALA A 512 -26.87 -3.52 2.13
C ALA A 512 -25.36 -3.59 2.42
N GLU A 513 -24.91 -3.10 3.57
CA GLU A 513 -23.50 -3.14 3.98
C GLU A 513 -22.94 -4.57 4.01
N SER A 514 -23.76 -5.53 4.39
CA SER A 514 -23.38 -6.96 4.37
C SER A 514 -23.07 -7.49 2.97
N ASP A 515 -23.75 -6.99 1.92
CA ASP A 515 -23.48 -7.35 0.52
C ASP A 515 -22.13 -6.79 0.08
N PHE A 516 -21.85 -5.55 0.46
CA PHE A 516 -20.56 -4.90 0.17
C PHE A 516 -19.43 -5.60 0.90
N TYR A 517 -19.64 -6.00 2.16
CA TYR A 517 -18.65 -6.75 2.91
C TYR A 517 -18.40 -8.14 2.32
N ALA A 518 -19.45 -8.83 1.86
CA ALA A 518 -19.31 -10.10 1.16
C ALA A 518 -18.52 -9.94 -0.17
N LEU A 519 -18.66 -8.79 -0.85
CA LEU A 519 -17.88 -8.50 -2.05
C LEU A 519 -16.40 -8.21 -1.71
N GLN A 520 -16.08 -7.53 -0.60
CA GLN A 520 -14.69 -7.39 -0.13
C GLN A 520 -14.03 -8.75 0.17
N LEU A 521 -14.84 -9.75 0.53
CA LEU A 521 -14.38 -11.12 0.82
C LEU A 521 -14.55 -12.09 -0.36
N ASP A 522 -14.93 -11.60 -1.56
CA ASP A 522 -15.08 -12.45 -2.75
C ASP A 522 -13.73 -13.01 -3.21
N ASN A 523 -13.57 -14.33 -3.04
CA ASN A 523 -12.37 -15.08 -3.37
C ASN A 523 -12.50 -15.97 -4.61
N GLN A 524 -13.50 -15.72 -5.47
CA GLN A 524 -13.65 -16.46 -6.72
C GLN A 524 -12.47 -16.24 -7.65
N ALA A 525 -11.92 -17.32 -8.18
CA ALA A 525 -10.69 -17.33 -8.98
C ALA A 525 -10.96 -17.14 -10.49
N ARG A 526 -11.79 -16.14 -10.87
CA ARG A 526 -12.18 -15.89 -12.27
C ARG A 526 -10.97 -15.68 -13.18
N PHE A 527 -9.99 -14.91 -12.71
CA PHE A 527 -8.75 -14.65 -13.46
C PHE A 527 -7.93 -15.91 -13.73
N LEU A 528 -7.85 -16.86 -12.80
CA LEU A 528 -7.05 -18.07 -12.94
C LEU A 528 -7.77 -19.21 -13.68
N THR A 529 -9.04 -19.07 -14.02
CA THR A 529 -9.81 -20.10 -14.75
C THR A 529 -9.16 -20.52 -16.08
N PRO A 530 -8.67 -19.62 -16.95
CA PRO A 530 -7.95 -20.00 -18.16
C PRO A 530 -6.66 -20.78 -17.86
N TRP A 531 -5.91 -20.39 -16.83
CA TRP A 531 -4.69 -21.08 -16.40
C TRP A 531 -4.96 -22.47 -15.85
N HIS A 532 -6.04 -22.64 -15.10
CA HIS A 532 -6.52 -23.93 -14.65
C HIS A 532 -6.83 -24.85 -15.84
N THR A 533 -7.57 -24.35 -16.83
CA THR A 533 -7.93 -25.10 -18.03
C THR A 533 -6.67 -25.50 -18.81
N LEU A 534 -5.71 -24.60 -18.99
CA LEU A 534 -4.44 -24.91 -19.65
C LEU A 534 -3.70 -26.03 -18.92
N LEU A 535 -3.50 -25.90 -17.61
CA LEU A 535 -2.77 -26.88 -16.81
C LEU A 535 -3.48 -28.27 -16.83
N LEU A 536 -4.78 -28.30 -16.57
CA LEU A 536 -5.56 -29.53 -16.55
C LEU A 536 -5.47 -30.29 -17.90
N ASN A 537 -5.56 -29.57 -19.03
CA ASN A 537 -5.44 -30.13 -20.35
C ASN A 537 -4.04 -30.69 -20.61
N GLN A 538 -2.98 -30.03 -20.14
CA GLN A 538 -1.62 -30.58 -20.27
C GLN A 538 -1.43 -31.85 -19.46
N LEU A 539 -1.91 -31.89 -18.22
CA LEU A 539 -1.76 -33.05 -17.34
C LEU A 539 -2.58 -34.26 -17.82
N LYS A 540 -3.74 -34.03 -18.44
CA LYS A 540 -4.59 -35.09 -19.02
C LYS A 540 -3.96 -35.83 -20.20
N LYS A 541 -2.85 -35.34 -20.78
CA LYS A 541 -2.07 -36.06 -21.80
C LYS A 541 -1.40 -37.32 -21.24
N ASP A 542 -1.08 -37.34 -19.93
CA ASP A 542 -0.58 -38.54 -19.21
C ASP A 542 -1.32 -38.66 -17.86
N LYS A 543 -2.53 -39.23 -17.94
CA LYS A 543 -3.43 -39.33 -16.78
C LYS A 543 -2.87 -40.19 -15.66
N ALA A 544 -2.15 -41.28 -16.02
CA ALA A 544 -1.64 -42.23 -15.02
C ALA A 544 -0.56 -41.56 -14.13
N LYS A 545 0.37 -40.84 -14.75
CA LYS A 545 1.45 -40.14 -14.07
C LYS A 545 0.92 -38.99 -13.20
N ASN A 546 -0.14 -38.32 -13.64
CA ASN A 546 -0.61 -37.07 -13.05
C ASN A 546 -1.91 -37.21 -12.24
N ALA A 547 -2.37 -38.44 -11.94
CA ALA A 547 -3.69 -38.71 -11.37
C ALA A 547 -4.01 -37.87 -10.11
N GLN A 548 -3.08 -37.77 -9.16
CA GLN A 548 -3.29 -37.00 -7.91
C GLN A 548 -3.44 -35.51 -8.16
N TYR A 549 -2.69 -34.92 -9.09
CA TYR A 549 -2.77 -33.50 -9.43
C TYR A 549 -4.02 -33.18 -10.23
N ILE A 550 -4.42 -34.06 -11.15
CA ILE A 550 -5.69 -33.94 -11.89
C ILE A 550 -6.85 -33.92 -10.90
N SER A 551 -6.87 -34.87 -9.94
CA SER A 551 -7.91 -34.88 -8.89
C SER A 551 -7.94 -33.58 -8.07
N ALA A 552 -6.79 -33.05 -7.69
CA ALA A 552 -6.71 -31.78 -6.96
C ALA A 552 -7.23 -30.60 -7.79
N LEU A 553 -6.95 -30.55 -9.09
CA LEU A 553 -7.44 -29.52 -10.00
C LEU A 553 -8.95 -29.65 -10.25
N GLU A 554 -9.47 -30.84 -10.45
CA GLU A 554 -10.92 -31.07 -10.65
C GLU A 554 -11.73 -30.67 -9.38
N ASN A 555 -11.10 -30.70 -8.20
CA ASN A 555 -11.69 -30.33 -6.92
C ASN A 555 -11.35 -28.88 -6.45
N TRP A 556 -10.84 -28.00 -7.30
CA TRP A 556 -10.37 -26.65 -6.87
C TRP A 556 -11.46 -25.65 -6.49
N GLN A 557 -12.74 -25.97 -6.75
CA GLN A 557 -13.91 -25.16 -6.40
C GLN A 557 -13.95 -23.72 -7.01
N GLN A 558 -13.08 -23.43 -7.95
CA GLN A 558 -12.91 -22.11 -8.60
C GLN A 558 -12.72 -20.95 -7.60
N CYS A 559 -12.05 -21.21 -6.47
CA CYS A 559 -11.81 -20.20 -5.45
C CYS A 559 -10.39 -20.26 -4.88
N ALA A 560 -9.89 -19.13 -4.42
CA ALA A 560 -8.72 -19.05 -3.54
C ALA A 560 -9.11 -19.41 -2.10
N CYS A 561 -9.81 -20.54 -1.95
CA CYS A 561 -10.26 -21.03 -0.66
C CYS A 561 -9.09 -21.61 0.14
N ALA A 562 -9.07 -21.40 1.45
CA ALA A 562 -7.98 -21.85 2.32
C ALA A 562 -7.70 -23.38 2.22
N SER A 563 -8.71 -24.20 1.93
CA SER A 563 -8.58 -25.64 1.77
C SER A 563 -8.11 -26.10 0.37
N SER A 564 -8.04 -25.19 -0.62
CA SER A 564 -7.81 -25.57 -2.01
C SER A 564 -6.34 -25.88 -2.31
N VAL A 565 -6.05 -27.11 -2.68
CA VAL A 565 -4.75 -27.53 -3.25
C VAL A 565 -4.69 -27.17 -4.74
N GLY A 566 -5.80 -27.33 -5.47
CA GLY A 566 -5.88 -26.99 -6.89
C GLY A 566 -5.54 -25.53 -7.17
N TYR A 567 -6.00 -24.60 -6.32
CA TYR A 567 -5.64 -23.19 -6.42
C TYR A 567 -4.13 -22.97 -6.31
N THR A 568 -3.48 -23.57 -5.32
CA THR A 568 -2.03 -23.50 -5.13
C THR A 568 -1.26 -23.96 -6.37
N LEU A 569 -1.66 -25.10 -6.93
CA LEU A 569 -1.05 -25.63 -8.16
C LEU A 569 -1.15 -24.65 -9.33
N VAL A 570 -2.36 -24.12 -9.60
CA VAL A 570 -2.59 -23.18 -10.72
C VAL A 570 -1.82 -21.89 -10.54
N LYS A 571 -1.86 -21.31 -9.34
CA LYS A 571 -1.17 -20.06 -9.01
C LYS A 571 0.35 -20.16 -9.20
N HIS A 572 0.95 -21.23 -8.67
CA HIS A 572 2.40 -21.45 -8.76
C HIS A 572 2.81 -21.84 -10.18
N TYR A 573 2.02 -22.68 -10.86
CA TYR A 573 2.25 -23.03 -12.27
C TYR A 573 2.30 -21.79 -13.17
N ARG A 574 1.31 -20.87 -13.04
CA ARG A 574 1.31 -19.60 -13.78
C ARG A 574 2.61 -18.82 -13.53
N SER A 575 3.00 -18.65 -12.28
CA SER A 575 4.21 -17.91 -11.93
C SER A 575 5.47 -18.56 -12.49
N THR A 576 5.59 -19.89 -12.38
CA THR A 576 6.71 -20.66 -12.89
C THR A 576 6.79 -20.58 -14.40
N LEU A 577 5.65 -20.72 -15.10
CA LEU A 577 5.66 -20.65 -16.57
C LEU A 577 6.07 -19.27 -17.09
N ILE A 578 5.57 -18.18 -16.47
CA ILE A 578 6.01 -16.82 -16.81
C ILE A 578 7.53 -16.69 -16.60
N ASN A 579 8.03 -17.13 -15.45
CA ASN A 579 9.48 -17.09 -15.19
C ASN A 579 10.28 -17.89 -16.21
N THR A 580 9.80 -19.08 -16.61
CA THR A 580 10.47 -19.95 -17.59
C THR A 580 10.53 -19.31 -18.98
N VAL A 581 9.41 -18.73 -19.44
CA VAL A 581 9.31 -18.13 -20.78
C VAL A 581 10.15 -16.85 -20.88
N PHE A 582 10.17 -16.04 -19.84
CA PHE A 582 10.90 -14.76 -19.81
C PHE A 582 12.30 -14.86 -19.20
N ALA A 583 12.79 -16.06 -18.85
CA ALA A 583 14.08 -16.25 -18.18
C ALA A 583 15.26 -15.62 -18.90
N SER A 584 15.35 -15.77 -20.22
CA SER A 584 16.47 -15.20 -21.00
C SER A 584 16.46 -13.69 -21.02
N MET A 585 15.28 -13.09 -21.09
CA MET A 585 15.14 -11.63 -21.02
C MET A 585 15.56 -11.13 -19.62
N GLU A 586 15.10 -11.77 -18.55
CA GLU A 586 15.50 -11.44 -17.18
C GLU A 586 17.00 -11.56 -16.98
N ASN A 587 17.62 -12.62 -17.49
CA ASN A 587 19.07 -12.81 -17.40
C ASN A 587 19.83 -11.70 -18.14
N LYS A 588 19.37 -11.31 -19.33
CA LYS A 588 19.97 -10.25 -20.11
C LYS A 588 19.87 -8.88 -19.42
N LEU A 589 18.73 -8.59 -18.82
CA LEU A 589 18.52 -7.36 -18.05
C LEU A 589 19.38 -7.33 -16.76
N ASN A 590 19.51 -8.47 -16.08
CA ASN A 590 20.35 -8.58 -14.88
C ASN A 590 21.84 -8.30 -15.16
N GLU A 591 22.34 -8.51 -16.38
CA GLU A 591 23.69 -8.10 -16.79
C GLU A 591 23.88 -6.57 -16.79
N GLN A 592 22.77 -5.81 -16.79
CA GLN A 592 22.73 -4.36 -16.78
C GLN A 592 22.15 -3.79 -15.49
N ASP A 593 22.14 -4.57 -14.39
CA ASP A 593 21.50 -4.24 -13.11
C ASP A 593 20.02 -3.88 -13.22
N ALA A 594 19.33 -4.36 -14.27
CA ALA A 594 17.91 -4.19 -14.52
C ALA A 594 17.13 -5.50 -14.35
N THR A 595 15.79 -5.43 -14.26
CA THR A 595 14.95 -6.60 -14.03
C THR A 595 13.54 -6.42 -14.58
N LEU A 596 12.90 -7.52 -15.00
CA LEU A 596 11.48 -7.55 -15.37
C LEU A 596 10.52 -7.40 -14.17
N ARG A 597 11.04 -7.33 -12.93
CA ARG A 597 10.22 -7.28 -11.71
C ARG A 597 9.11 -6.22 -11.79
N TYR A 598 9.43 -5.04 -12.30
CA TYR A 598 8.51 -3.90 -12.33
C TYR A 598 7.49 -3.93 -13.48
N VAL A 599 7.74 -4.76 -14.50
CA VAL A 599 6.82 -4.97 -15.64
C VAL A 599 6.16 -6.35 -15.62
N LYS A 600 6.47 -7.19 -14.63
CA LYS A 600 5.99 -8.59 -14.59
C LYS A 600 4.47 -8.72 -14.67
N ARG A 601 3.71 -7.81 -14.10
CA ARG A 601 2.25 -7.82 -14.17
C ARG A 601 1.72 -7.52 -15.56
N ASP A 602 2.44 -6.71 -16.34
CA ASP A 602 2.07 -6.32 -17.69
C ASP A 602 2.23 -7.48 -18.69
N LEU A 603 3.02 -8.52 -18.34
CA LEU A 603 3.33 -9.68 -19.20
C LEU A 603 2.15 -10.62 -19.45
N GLU A 604 1.02 -10.49 -18.73
CA GLU A 604 -0.12 -11.40 -18.85
C GLU A 604 -0.70 -11.50 -20.27
N PRO A 605 -0.97 -10.41 -20.99
CA PRO A 605 -1.44 -10.51 -22.38
C PRO A 605 -0.39 -11.11 -23.32
N ALA A 606 0.89 -10.75 -23.14
CA ALA A 606 1.99 -11.27 -23.95
C ALA A 606 2.18 -12.79 -23.77
N ILE A 607 2.17 -13.29 -22.52
CA ILE A 607 2.31 -14.75 -22.28
C ILE A 607 1.16 -15.54 -22.92
N TRP A 608 -0.09 -15.03 -22.87
CA TRP A 608 -1.20 -15.71 -23.52
C TRP A 608 -1.06 -15.76 -25.04
N GLN A 609 -0.55 -14.68 -25.67
CA GLN A 609 -0.26 -14.67 -27.10
C GLN A 609 0.86 -15.67 -27.44
N LEU A 610 1.93 -15.72 -26.64
CA LEU A 610 3.02 -16.69 -26.77
C LEU A 610 2.54 -18.15 -26.64
N ILE A 611 1.69 -18.44 -25.67
CA ILE A 611 1.10 -19.78 -25.48
C ILE A 611 0.23 -20.19 -26.67
N LYS A 612 -0.50 -19.24 -27.25
CA LYS A 612 -1.37 -19.46 -28.42
C LYS A 612 -0.55 -19.73 -29.68
N ASP A 613 0.40 -18.84 -30.00
CA ASP A 613 1.10 -18.81 -31.29
C ASP A 613 2.38 -19.66 -31.30
N ARG A 614 2.93 -20.01 -30.12
CA ARG A 614 4.05 -20.93 -29.89
C ARG A 614 5.32 -20.65 -30.71
N PRO A 615 5.83 -19.40 -30.76
CA PRO A 615 7.02 -19.09 -31.54
C PRO A 615 8.26 -19.79 -30.99
N GLY A 616 9.08 -20.38 -31.88
CA GLY A 616 10.25 -21.19 -31.50
C GLY A 616 11.32 -20.37 -30.73
N SER A 617 11.49 -19.08 -31.04
CA SER A 617 12.46 -18.23 -30.36
C SER A 617 12.15 -17.96 -28.88
N TRP A 618 10.93 -18.25 -28.41
CA TRP A 618 10.50 -18.11 -27.01
C TRP A 618 10.48 -19.42 -26.23
N VAL A 619 10.93 -20.52 -26.86
CA VAL A 619 11.16 -21.77 -26.13
C VAL A 619 12.46 -21.63 -25.36
N ASN A 620 12.40 -21.78 -24.02
CA ASN A 620 13.60 -21.76 -23.19
C ASN A 620 14.53 -22.92 -23.63
N PRO A 621 15.85 -22.71 -23.79
CA PRO A 621 16.80 -23.69 -24.27
C PRO A 621 16.86 -25.01 -23.49
N GLU A 622 16.32 -25.06 -22.28
CA GLU A 622 16.18 -26.31 -21.51
C GLU A 622 15.14 -27.26 -22.11
N TYR A 623 14.28 -26.79 -23.03
CA TYR A 623 13.18 -27.57 -23.61
C TYR A 623 13.27 -27.59 -25.14
N LYS A 624 12.81 -28.64 -25.75
CA LYS A 624 12.84 -28.80 -27.20
C LYS A 624 11.69 -28.08 -27.91
N ASN A 625 10.58 -27.87 -27.21
CA ASN A 625 9.37 -27.28 -27.77
C ASN A 625 8.43 -26.77 -26.66
N TRP A 626 7.35 -26.10 -27.04
CA TRP A 626 6.35 -25.56 -26.13
C TRP A 626 5.65 -26.58 -25.24
N ASP A 627 5.40 -27.82 -25.75
CA ASP A 627 4.75 -28.84 -24.92
C ASP A 627 5.68 -29.31 -23.79
N GLU A 628 6.96 -29.50 -24.09
CA GLU A 628 7.96 -29.81 -23.07
C GLU A 628 8.12 -28.65 -22.07
N GLN A 629 8.13 -27.41 -22.55
CA GLN A 629 8.22 -26.22 -21.70
C GLN A 629 7.02 -26.08 -20.75
N LEU A 630 5.79 -26.29 -21.23
CA LEU A 630 4.58 -26.26 -20.41
C LEU A 630 4.59 -27.35 -19.31
N LEU A 631 5.00 -28.57 -19.66
CA LEU A 631 5.12 -29.67 -18.70
C LEU A 631 6.32 -29.50 -17.75
N GLY A 632 7.43 -28.95 -18.25
CA GLY A 632 8.61 -28.65 -17.47
C GLY A 632 8.34 -27.61 -16.39
N ALA A 633 7.61 -26.54 -16.73
CA ALA A 633 7.18 -25.56 -15.76
C ALA A 633 6.29 -26.15 -14.65
N PHE A 634 5.43 -27.11 -14.98
CA PHE A 634 4.66 -27.85 -13.98
C PHE A 634 5.56 -28.72 -13.09
N SER A 635 6.51 -29.46 -13.68
CA SER A 635 7.48 -30.26 -12.91
C SER A 635 8.28 -29.40 -11.94
N GLN A 636 8.76 -28.23 -12.38
CA GLN A 636 9.45 -27.27 -11.51
C GLN A 636 8.53 -26.76 -10.39
N THR A 637 7.25 -26.50 -10.69
CA THR A 637 6.25 -26.09 -9.68
C THR A 637 6.09 -27.14 -8.59
N VAL A 638 5.92 -28.40 -8.97
CA VAL A 638 5.76 -29.51 -8.02
C VAL A 638 7.02 -29.69 -7.17
N THR A 639 8.20 -29.64 -7.81
CA THR A 639 9.48 -29.73 -7.10
C THR A 639 9.65 -28.62 -6.08
N ALA A 640 9.31 -27.39 -6.43
CA ALA A 640 9.41 -26.24 -5.53
C ALA A 640 8.44 -26.35 -4.34
N LEU A 641 7.19 -26.71 -4.60
CA LEU A 641 6.19 -26.92 -3.54
C LEU A 641 6.57 -28.10 -2.63
N GLY A 642 7.08 -29.19 -3.20
CA GLY A 642 7.59 -30.33 -2.42
C GLY A 642 8.76 -29.95 -1.52
N ALA A 643 9.71 -29.17 -2.02
CA ALA A 643 10.87 -28.70 -1.25
C ALA A 643 10.46 -27.78 -0.10
N GLU A 644 9.47 -26.90 -0.29
CA GLU A 644 9.05 -25.91 0.72
C GLU A 644 8.05 -26.51 1.72
N TYR A 645 7.07 -27.33 1.27
CA TYR A 645 5.95 -27.79 2.10
C TYR A 645 5.92 -29.32 2.30
N GLY A 646 6.88 -30.06 1.71
CA GLY A 646 6.91 -31.53 1.70
C GLY A 646 5.97 -32.13 0.64
N ASP A 647 6.11 -33.44 0.37
CA ASP A 647 5.44 -34.13 -0.75
C ASP A 647 3.95 -34.42 -0.50
N ASN A 648 3.45 -34.21 0.71
CA ASN A 648 2.04 -34.43 1.01
C ASN A 648 1.20 -33.26 0.49
N LEU A 649 0.32 -33.51 -0.48
CA LEU A 649 -0.57 -32.51 -1.06
C LEU A 649 -1.45 -31.77 -0.04
N GLN A 650 -1.78 -32.38 1.11
CA GLN A 650 -2.53 -31.71 2.18
C GLN A 650 -1.76 -30.55 2.82
N ASN A 651 -0.45 -30.49 2.64
CA ASN A 651 0.37 -29.35 3.06
C ASN A 651 0.31 -28.20 2.04
N TRP A 652 -0.13 -28.47 0.81
CA TRP A 652 -0.26 -27.49 -0.27
C TRP A 652 -1.63 -26.79 -0.29
N GLN A 653 -2.44 -26.95 0.74
CA GLN A 653 -3.66 -26.16 0.91
C GLN A 653 -3.32 -24.66 0.89
N TRP A 654 -4.08 -23.88 0.11
CA TRP A 654 -3.79 -22.45 -0.09
C TRP A 654 -3.68 -21.68 1.22
N GLY A 655 -4.55 -21.94 2.20
CA GLY A 655 -4.50 -21.29 3.51
C GLY A 655 -3.25 -21.59 4.33
N LYS A 656 -2.53 -22.67 4.05
CA LYS A 656 -1.20 -22.95 4.64
C LYS A 656 -0.09 -22.25 3.86
N VAL A 657 -0.14 -22.35 2.54
CA VAL A 657 0.85 -21.77 1.63
C VAL A 657 0.81 -20.23 1.69
N ASN A 658 -0.38 -19.64 1.81
CA ASN A 658 -0.63 -18.21 1.90
C ASN A 658 -1.00 -17.76 3.32
N ALA A 659 -0.62 -18.52 4.36
CA ALA A 659 -0.98 -18.20 5.73
C ALA A 659 -0.59 -16.75 6.08
N LEU A 660 -1.55 -16.02 6.67
CA LEU A 660 -1.32 -14.64 7.11
C LEU A 660 -0.30 -14.64 8.25
N ASN A 661 0.78 -13.91 8.06
CA ASN A 661 1.88 -13.77 9.00
C ASN A 661 2.28 -12.29 9.12
N ILE A 662 1.64 -11.57 10.03
CA ILE A 662 1.90 -10.14 10.28
C ILE A 662 2.95 -10.02 11.39
N GLU A 663 4.13 -9.55 11.01
CA GLU A 663 5.29 -9.50 11.88
C GLU A 663 5.61 -8.08 12.33
N HIS A 664 6.14 -7.98 13.54
CA HIS A 664 6.80 -6.77 14.00
C HIS A 664 8.20 -6.67 13.36
N PRO A 665 8.68 -5.47 12.97
CA PRO A 665 9.98 -5.31 12.30
C PRO A 665 11.17 -5.97 13.02
N PHE A 666 11.17 -5.97 14.36
CA PHE A 666 12.22 -6.60 15.17
C PHE A 666 12.10 -8.11 15.34
N ALA A 667 10.96 -8.71 15.03
CA ALA A 667 10.75 -10.15 15.27
C ALA A 667 11.65 -11.04 14.39
N LYS A 668 12.00 -10.58 13.19
CA LYS A 668 12.93 -11.30 12.29
C LYS A 668 14.35 -11.34 12.83
N GLN A 669 14.78 -10.26 13.47
CA GLN A 669 16.12 -10.13 14.05
C GLN A 669 16.23 -10.76 15.45
N MET A 670 15.09 -10.85 16.16
CA MET A 670 14.99 -11.41 17.51
C MET A 670 13.87 -12.44 17.59
N PRO A 671 14.05 -13.66 17.03
CA PRO A 671 12.97 -14.68 16.95
C PRO A 671 12.37 -15.07 18.31
N ILE A 672 13.12 -14.93 19.40
CA ILE A 672 12.64 -15.18 20.76
C ILE A 672 11.46 -14.25 21.15
N LEU A 673 11.42 -13.04 20.59
CA LEU A 673 10.36 -12.07 20.82
C LEU A 673 9.16 -12.25 19.86
N ALA A 674 9.29 -13.08 18.83
CA ALA A 674 8.26 -13.21 17.78
C ALA A 674 6.87 -13.56 18.37
N LYS A 675 6.80 -14.45 19.36
CA LYS A 675 5.52 -14.82 20.02
C LYS A 675 4.86 -13.65 20.77
N LEU A 676 5.66 -12.72 21.29
CA LEU A 676 5.15 -11.52 21.97
C LEU A 676 4.76 -10.45 20.97
N LEU A 677 5.57 -10.25 19.92
CA LEU A 677 5.49 -9.11 19.01
C LEU A 677 4.60 -9.36 17.78
N ASN A 678 4.57 -10.58 17.23
CA ASN A 678 3.80 -10.85 16.01
C ASN A 678 2.32 -11.08 16.30
N MET A 679 1.49 -10.86 15.26
CA MET A 679 0.14 -11.38 15.26
C MET A 679 0.17 -12.92 15.16
N PRO A 680 -0.84 -13.63 15.66
CA PRO A 680 -0.97 -15.07 15.45
C PRO A 680 -1.01 -15.41 13.96
N VAL A 681 -0.28 -16.44 13.55
CA VAL A 681 -0.36 -16.95 12.16
C VAL A 681 -1.72 -17.60 11.95
N ALA A 682 -2.40 -17.24 10.87
CA ALA A 682 -3.72 -17.74 10.56
C ALA A 682 -3.81 -18.24 9.10
N PRO A 683 -4.53 -19.36 8.83
CA PRO A 683 -4.86 -19.72 7.45
C PRO A 683 -5.60 -18.59 6.77
N ALA A 684 -5.24 -18.27 5.52
CA ALA A 684 -5.84 -17.20 4.76
C ALA A 684 -6.48 -17.70 3.46
N PHE A 685 -7.49 -16.97 2.99
CA PHE A 685 -8.12 -17.14 1.68
C PHE A 685 -7.91 -15.86 0.86
N GLY A 686 -8.21 -15.92 -0.46
CA GLY A 686 -8.01 -14.77 -1.33
C GLY A 686 -6.60 -14.71 -1.93
N ASP A 687 -6.41 -13.78 -2.87
CA ASP A 687 -5.14 -13.53 -3.58
C ASP A 687 -5.21 -12.18 -4.33
N SER A 688 -4.15 -11.79 -5.02
CA SER A 688 -4.00 -10.50 -5.72
C SER A 688 -5.00 -10.25 -6.86
N TYR A 689 -5.62 -11.27 -7.44
CA TYR A 689 -6.43 -11.14 -8.66
C TYR A 689 -7.95 -11.20 -8.44
N MET A 690 -8.40 -11.04 -7.23
CA MET A 690 -9.81 -11.07 -6.82
C MET A 690 -10.08 -9.99 -5.76
N PRO A 691 -11.34 -9.60 -5.48
CA PRO A 691 -11.63 -8.58 -4.47
C PRO A 691 -11.03 -8.87 -3.09
N ALA A 692 -11.09 -10.12 -2.62
CA ALA A 692 -10.45 -10.56 -1.38
C ALA A 692 -8.92 -10.63 -1.53
N VAL A 693 -8.25 -9.48 -1.56
CA VAL A 693 -6.79 -9.45 -1.68
C VAL A 693 -6.13 -9.86 -0.38
N GLN A 694 -5.33 -10.93 -0.45
CA GLN A 694 -4.62 -11.47 0.70
C GLN A 694 -3.33 -12.17 0.28
N GLY A 695 -2.22 -11.82 0.93
CA GLY A 695 -0.92 -12.48 0.91
C GLY A 695 -0.43 -12.73 2.33
N LYS A 696 0.78 -13.32 2.50
CA LYS A 696 1.35 -13.65 3.81
C LYS A 696 1.47 -12.44 4.75
N SER A 697 1.89 -11.28 4.23
CA SER A 697 2.02 -10.02 4.98
C SER A 697 1.54 -8.84 4.14
N PHE A 698 0.52 -9.06 3.32
CA PHE A 698 -0.03 -8.08 2.41
C PHE A 698 -1.53 -8.33 2.22
N GLY A 699 -2.34 -7.28 2.07
CA GLY A 699 -3.78 -7.40 1.82
C GLY A 699 -4.55 -6.18 2.30
N ALA A 700 -5.85 -6.34 2.53
CA ALA A 700 -6.71 -5.25 3.01
C ALA A 700 -6.22 -4.73 4.36
N SER A 701 -5.53 -3.58 4.36
CA SER A 701 -5.01 -2.94 5.57
C SER A 701 -6.11 -2.26 6.39
N GLN A 702 -7.25 -2.04 5.78
CA GLN A 702 -8.54 -1.69 6.39
C GLN A 702 -9.67 -2.19 5.47
N ARG A 703 -10.88 -2.36 6.02
CA ARG A 703 -12.12 -2.61 5.28
C ARG A 703 -13.15 -1.61 5.77
N PHE A 704 -13.54 -0.69 4.92
CA PHE A 704 -14.46 0.40 5.22
C PHE A 704 -15.72 0.27 4.37
N ILE A 705 -16.89 0.40 5.02
CA ILE A 705 -18.19 0.48 4.34
C ILE A 705 -19.04 1.49 5.11
N ALA A 706 -19.66 2.44 4.40
CA ALA A 706 -20.53 3.43 5.01
C ALA A 706 -21.63 3.92 4.06
N GLN A 707 -22.80 4.19 4.66
CA GLN A 707 -23.88 5.00 4.11
C GLN A 707 -23.99 6.27 4.97
N PRO A 708 -23.59 7.45 4.47
CA PRO A 708 -23.78 8.70 5.22
C PRO A 708 -25.25 8.92 5.62
N GLY A 709 -25.48 9.34 6.85
CA GLY A 709 -26.83 9.46 7.43
C GLY A 709 -27.36 8.15 8.06
N HIS A 710 -26.74 6.98 7.77
CA HIS A 710 -27.16 5.65 8.23
C HIS A 710 -25.90 4.85 8.64
N LEU A 711 -25.22 5.28 9.72
CA LEU A 711 -23.93 4.70 10.13
C LEU A 711 -24.05 3.52 11.11
N GLU A 712 -25.24 3.12 11.50
CA GLU A 712 -25.50 2.05 12.47
C GLU A 712 -24.92 0.69 12.07
N ASN A 713 -24.82 0.42 10.76
CA ASN A 713 -24.22 -0.80 10.19
C ASN A 713 -22.88 -0.55 9.49
N ALA A 714 -22.33 0.68 9.61
CA ALA A 714 -21.07 1.02 8.99
C ALA A 714 -19.91 0.19 9.58
N ILE A 715 -18.98 -0.19 8.73
CA ILE A 715 -17.87 -1.13 9.04
C ILE A 715 -16.53 -0.42 8.93
N MET A 716 -15.63 -0.68 9.88
CA MET A 716 -14.21 -0.32 9.81
C MET A 716 -13.37 -1.40 10.48
N ALA A 717 -12.93 -2.42 9.74
CA ALA A 717 -12.06 -3.47 10.24
C ALA A 717 -10.59 -3.20 9.86
N VAL A 718 -9.68 -3.47 10.78
CA VAL A 718 -8.21 -3.38 10.58
C VAL A 718 -7.54 -4.68 11.06
N PRO A 719 -6.42 -5.11 10.47
CA PRO A 719 -5.78 -6.40 10.77
C PRO A 719 -4.93 -6.40 12.05
N GLY A 720 -5.34 -5.67 13.07
CA GLY A 720 -4.65 -5.58 14.36
C GLY A 720 -5.21 -4.47 15.23
N GLY A 721 -4.47 -4.11 16.28
CA GLY A 721 -4.94 -3.15 17.28
C GLY A 721 -4.40 -1.73 17.13
N GLN A 722 -4.85 -0.85 18.01
CA GLN A 722 -4.54 0.57 18.02
C GLN A 722 -3.17 0.87 18.63
N SER A 723 -2.74 0.12 19.62
CA SER A 723 -1.47 0.35 20.30
C SER A 723 -0.31 -0.38 19.64
N GLY A 724 0.87 0.27 19.55
CA GLY A 724 2.13 -0.35 19.19
C GLY A 724 2.82 -1.06 20.35
N HIS A 725 2.28 -0.98 21.57
CA HIS A 725 2.92 -1.55 22.74
C HIS A 725 2.45 -2.99 23.03
N PRO A 726 3.35 -4.01 23.07
CA PRO A 726 2.96 -5.42 23.10
C PRO A 726 2.23 -5.87 24.37
N LEU A 727 2.31 -5.12 25.48
CA LEU A 727 1.54 -5.40 26.71
C LEU A 727 0.19 -4.70 26.74
N SER A 728 -0.11 -3.82 25.79
CA SER A 728 -1.39 -3.15 25.73
C SER A 728 -2.51 -4.12 25.35
N ALA A 729 -3.67 -4.00 26.02
CA ALA A 729 -4.89 -4.69 25.62
C ALA A 729 -5.30 -4.38 24.18
N PHE A 730 -4.90 -3.20 23.66
CA PHE A 730 -5.20 -2.73 22.31
C PHE A 730 -4.14 -3.11 21.26
N TYR A 731 -3.17 -3.95 21.58
CA TYR A 731 -2.13 -4.36 20.63
C TYR A 731 -2.67 -5.29 19.51
N ARG A 732 -3.53 -6.26 19.91
CA ARG A 732 -4.14 -7.25 19.00
C ARG A 732 -5.65 -7.14 18.90
N ALA A 733 -6.24 -6.09 19.45
CA ALA A 733 -7.69 -5.90 19.45
C ALA A 733 -8.25 -5.85 18.02
N GLY A 734 -9.29 -6.63 17.72
CA GLY A 734 -9.91 -6.71 16.39
C GLY A 734 -9.25 -7.69 15.41
N PHE A 735 -8.06 -8.22 15.68
CA PHE A 735 -7.38 -9.13 14.76
C PHE A 735 -8.16 -10.43 14.49
N SER A 736 -8.73 -11.05 15.50
CA SER A 736 -9.56 -12.27 15.34
C SER A 736 -10.80 -12.01 14.47
N ASP A 737 -11.48 -10.88 14.67
CA ASP A 737 -12.64 -10.51 13.85
C ASP A 737 -12.25 -10.25 12.40
N TYR A 738 -11.08 -9.63 12.16
CA TYR A 738 -10.56 -9.41 10.82
C TYR A 738 -10.31 -10.72 10.05
N ILE A 739 -9.63 -11.71 10.68
CA ILE A 739 -9.31 -12.99 10.01
C ILE A 739 -10.54 -13.88 9.83
N GLU A 740 -11.52 -13.78 10.72
CA GLU A 740 -12.79 -14.52 10.63
C GLU A 740 -13.81 -13.84 9.71
N GLY A 741 -13.49 -12.67 9.15
CA GLY A 741 -14.39 -11.91 8.27
C GLY A 741 -15.63 -11.40 9.00
N LYS A 742 -15.52 -11.12 10.31
CA LYS A 742 -16.59 -10.52 11.10
C LYS A 742 -16.67 -9.01 10.91
N HIS A 743 -17.86 -8.46 11.10
CA HIS A 743 -18.09 -7.02 11.04
C HIS A 743 -17.49 -6.35 12.29
N THR A 744 -16.64 -5.33 12.06
CA THR A 744 -16.17 -4.44 13.12
C THR A 744 -16.85 -3.08 12.92
N PRO A 745 -17.65 -2.57 13.87
CA PRO A 745 -18.35 -1.30 13.73
C PRO A 745 -17.41 -0.13 13.44
N LEU A 746 -17.83 0.80 12.57
CA LEU A 746 -17.12 2.06 12.34
C LEU A 746 -17.20 2.97 13.57
N LEU A 747 -18.42 3.11 14.13
CA LEU A 747 -18.65 4.01 15.24
C LEU A 747 -18.07 3.45 16.54
N PRO A 748 -17.50 4.33 17.41
CA PRO A 748 -17.01 3.91 18.71
C PRO A 748 -18.10 3.22 19.53
N GLN A 749 -17.70 2.17 20.25
CA GLN A 749 -18.55 1.47 21.20
C GLN A 749 -18.49 2.15 22.57
N THR A 750 -18.91 1.47 23.62
CA THR A 750 -18.84 1.98 25.01
C THR A 750 -17.41 2.43 25.33
N LEU A 751 -17.28 3.68 25.75
CA LEU A 751 -15.99 4.24 26.17
C LEU A 751 -15.59 3.69 27.53
N ILE A 752 -14.37 3.16 27.63
CA ILE A 752 -13.85 2.50 28.84
C ILE A 752 -12.65 3.22 29.47
N HIS A 753 -11.99 4.10 28.71
CA HIS A 753 -10.89 4.93 29.20
C HIS A 753 -11.11 6.39 28.83
N GLN A 754 -10.58 7.30 29.68
CA GLN A 754 -10.65 8.72 29.42
C GLN A 754 -9.49 9.48 30.08
N ILE A 755 -8.77 10.28 29.31
CA ILE A 755 -7.83 11.29 29.79
C ILE A 755 -8.33 12.67 29.37
N VAL A 756 -8.27 13.64 30.29
CA VAL A 756 -8.63 15.04 30.05
C VAL A 756 -7.37 15.89 30.16
N ILE A 757 -7.01 16.58 29.10
CA ILE A 757 -5.91 17.54 29.11
C ILE A 757 -6.50 18.92 29.32
N GLU A 758 -6.15 19.56 30.43
CA GLU A 758 -6.61 20.89 30.80
C GLU A 758 -5.58 21.96 30.39
N PRO A 759 -6.00 23.18 30.07
CA PRO A 759 -5.07 24.29 29.85
C PRO A 759 -4.21 24.53 31.10
N ALA A 760 -2.89 24.59 30.93
CA ALA A 760 -2.01 25.05 31.97
C ALA A 760 -2.16 26.59 32.13
N ARG A 761 -2.20 27.09 33.39
CA ARG A 761 -2.28 28.51 33.67
C ARG A 761 -0.94 29.22 33.49
#